data_898b3ba79e501d4b17fd296097d7e256
#
_entry.id   898b3ba79e501d4b17fd296097d7e256
#
_cell.length_a   1.000
_cell.length_b   1.000
_cell.length_c   1.000
_cell.angle_alpha   90.00
_cell.angle_beta   90.00
_cell.angle_gamma   90.00
#
_symmetry.space_group_name_H-M   'P 1'
#
loop_
_entity.id
_entity.type
_entity.pdbx_description
1 polymer ?
#
loop_
_entity_poly.entity_id
_entity_poly.type
_entity_poly.pdbx_seq_one_letter_code
_entity_poly.pdbx_strand_id
1 'polypeptide(L)'
;LWSKQLESLTPAQREAVEHLEGPLLILAGPGSGKTRVITHRIANLLRHGVPARRILALTFTNKAADEMRARVEQLSPGEAVWTSTFHRFCARLLRQHAPLVGLNENFTIYDTGDSRQVLKRVLAEADIDAALYSPERIAAAISWAKNNLLTAEQYQPRPGHPLGSVVARVYPLYQARLLASSAVDFDDLLLHVATMLRDNPETRATLDERYQQILVDEYQDTNLAQYTIVRALSIDHPNLAVTGDPDQSIYGWRGANLSNILDFEKDYPEVRVVKLEQNYRSTKRILRVADHLIGYNQRRKKKGLFTENDEGQSVRLVNYPTQRDEAESIAAEIAAEIRAGRRRPRDFAIFYRVNALSRSLEFALRDLGVPYQMVNGLEFYQRKEIKDILAYLHLINNPRDDVSLLRVINNPPRSIGKSTLEKLAEHAGRYKLSLLEAARESGLIESLNKRAAVAVAKFVALYDRLSIHAAAPVEEIMGHVLAETGYRQFLEDSENEEDQDRLANIEELLTAARQFDETHFGDSPLESFLEEACLVNDTDAWAADDDRVTLMTMHAAKGLEFPVVYIIAVEDGLLPHERSRDNPEQLEEERRLLFVGITRAQDQLQLSLATRREFRGQRRYTVPSQFLMELPRAEMEAIGATPASQPWEVEGYYSDVEMLAEDEIPWEHDDAPEEVRPTTTSARPRTTSFAPLTTAADLAGKDTAARPAVPPEAFVQGAVVQHPEYGLGKIVALSGSGLRRAATVAFASGAGEKKFILANSPLRPIKVS
;
A
#
# COMPACT_ATOMS: atom_id res chain seq x y z
N LEU A 1 29.37 -24.86 -18.49
CA LEU A 1 28.77 -24.18 -17.31
C LEU A 1 27.25 -24.19 -17.37
N TRP A 2 26.65 -23.71 -18.47
CA TRP A 2 25.18 -23.60 -18.61
C TRP A 2 24.46 -24.96 -18.48
N SER A 3 24.94 -26.03 -19.13
CA SER A 3 24.34 -27.35 -19.02
C SER A 3 24.28 -27.83 -17.58
N LYS A 4 25.34 -27.60 -16.78
CA LYS A 4 25.33 -27.91 -15.34
C LYS A 4 24.33 -27.07 -14.55
N GLN A 5 24.14 -25.79 -14.94
CA GLN A 5 23.13 -24.91 -14.32
C GLN A 5 21.71 -25.40 -14.60
N LEU A 6 21.42 -25.81 -15.85
CA LEU A 6 20.14 -26.43 -16.22
C LEU A 6 19.93 -27.80 -15.53
N GLU A 7 20.98 -28.61 -15.38
CA GLU A 7 20.90 -29.87 -14.65
C GLU A 7 20.57 -29.70 -13.16
N SER A 8 20.91 -28.56 -12.58
CA SER A 8 20.59 -28.23 -11.19
C SER A 8 19.13 -27.79 -10.97
N LEU A 9 18.36 -27.62 -12.03
CA LEU A 9 16.94 -27.30 -11.99
C LEU A 9 16.10 -28.58 -11.94
N THR A 10 14.99 -28.54 -11.20
CA THR A 10 13.99 -29.62 -11.27
C THR A 10 13.35 -29.69 -12.65
N PRO A 11 12.71 -30.82 -13.01
CA PRO A 11 12.01 -30.92 -14.29
C PRO A 11 11.04 -29.80 -14.56
N ALA A 12 10.21 -29.42 -13.56
CA ALA A 12 9.25 -28.32 -13.68
C ALA A 12 9.94 -26.96 -13.83
N GLN A 13 11.00 -26.69 -13.05
CA GLN A 13 11.76 -25.45 -13.20
C GLN A 13 12.42 -25.37 -14.59
N ARG A 14 12.98 -26.48 -15.08
CA ARG A 14 13.60 -26.56 -16.40
C ARG A 14 12.57 -26.33 -17.50
N GLU A 15 11.40 -26.95 -17.43
CA GLU A 15 10.29 -26.73 -18.36
C GLU A 15 9.94 -25.25 -18.48
N ALA A 16 9.81 -24.54 -17.35
CA ALA A 16 9.51 -23.10 -17.36
C ALA A 16 10.65 -22.27 -17.94
N VAL A 17 11.92 -22.67 -17.75
CA VAL A 17 13.10 -21.98 -18.31
C VAL A 17 13.22 -22.18 -19.80
N GLU A 18 12.93 -23.39 -20.31
CA GLU A 18 13.07 -23.79 -21.72
C GLU A 18 11.88 -23.34 -22.61
N HIS A 19 10.76 -22.93 -22.05
CA HIS A 19 9.62 -22.40 -22.79
C HIS A 19 9.96 -21.01 -23.37
N LEU A 20 10.22 -20.88 -24.66
CA LEU A 20 10.72 -19.64 -25.28
C LEU A 20 9.62 -18.72 -25.79
N GLU A 21 8.56 -19.27 -26.40
CA GLU A 21 7.51 -18.51 -27.10
C GLU A 21 6.13 -18.76 -26.51
N GLY A 22 5.28 -17.76 -26.59
CA GLY A 22 3.91 -17.80 -26.09
C GLY A 22 3.77 -17.51 -24.60
N PRO A 23 2.52 -17.39 -24.10
CA PRO A 23 2.22 -17.05 -22.72
C PRO A 23 2.56 -18.23 -21.78
N LEU A 24 3.16 -17.89 -20.63
CA LEU A 24 3.58 -18.85 -19.59
C LEU A 24 3.05 -18.41 -18.23
N LEU A 25 2.35 -19.30 -17.54
CA LEU A 25 1.96 -19.12 -16.14
C LEU A 25 2.73 -20.07 -15.24
N ILE A 26 3.55 -19.52 -14.34
CA ILE A 26 4.30 -20.29 -13.35
C ILE A 26 3.60 -20.14 -11.99
N LEU A 27 2.85 -21.18 -11.61
CA LEU A 27 2.21 -21.25 -10.28
C LEU A 27 3.23 -21.82 -9.28
N ALA A 28 3.75 -20.96 -8.42
CA ALA A 28 4.91 -21.30 -7.60
C ALA A 28 4.61 -21.09 -6.12
N GLY A 29 4.68 -22.16 -5.33
CA GLY A 29 4.53 -22.12 -3.87
C GLY A 29 5.62 -21.28 -3.19
N PRO A 30 5.49 -21.00 -1.86
CA PRO A 30 6.54 -20.35 -1.10
C PRO A 30 7.83 -21.20 -1.13
N GLY A 31 8.99 -20.54 -1.23
CA GLY A 31 10.28 -21.23 -1.21
C GLY A 31 10.53 -22.22 -2.36
N SER A 32 9.79 -22.12 -3.48
CA SER A 32 9.92 -23.01 -4.64
C SER A 32 10.96 -22.57 -5.68
N GLY A 33 11.63 -21.45 -5.45
CA GLY A 33 12.65 -20.91 -6.35
C GLY A 33 12.09 -20.06 -7.51
N LYS A 34 11.01 -19.34 -7.32
CA LYS A 34 10.41 -18.39 -8.29
C LYS A 34 11.46 -17.52 -8.98
N THR A 35 12.19 -16.74 -8.21
CA THR A 35 13.22 -15.80 -8.72
C THR A 35 14.34 -16.54 -9.47
N ARG A 36 14.70 -17.77 -9.02
CA ARG A 36 15.67 -18.61 -9.72
C ARG A 36 15.19 -18.97 -11.11
N VAL A 37 13.93 -19.37 -11.26
CA VAL A 37 13.34 -19.72 -12.57
C VAL A 37 13.30 -18.52 -13.50
N ILE A 38 12.88 -17.34 -13.02
CA ILE A 38 12.82 -16.11 -13.82
C ILE A 38 14.22 -15.73 -14.31
N THR A 39 15.23 -15.70 -13.44
CA THR A 39 16.61 -15.32 -13.82
C THR A 39 17.25 -16.31 -14.78
N HIS A 40 17.03 -17.62 -14.59
CA HIS A 40 17.50 -18.64 -15.55
C HIS A 40 16.75 -18.55 -16.88
N ARG A 41 15.44 -18.23 -16.89
CA ARG A 41 14.69 -18.00 -18.11
C ARG A 41 15.24 -16.80 -18.89
N ILE A 42 15.53 -15.67 -18.23
CA ILE A 42 16.17 -14.51 -18.87
C ILE A 42 17.50 -14.92 -19.49
N ALA A 43 18.35 -15.62 -18.73
CA ALA A 43 19.63 -16.10 -19.24
C ALA A 43 19.47 -17.09 -20.43
N ASN A 44 18.43 -17.92 -20.43
CA ASN A 44 18.11 -18.81 -21.53
C ASN A 44 17.67 -18.06 -22.78
N LEU A 45 16.82 -17.04 -22.65
CA LEU A 45 16.39 -16.16 -23.75
C LEU A 45 17.58 -15.46 -24.40
N LEU A 46 18.47 -14.85 -23.61
CA LEU A 46 19.70 -14.22 -24.09
C LEU A 46 20.56 -15.19 -24.89
N ARG A 47 20.74 -16.44 -24.42
CA ARG A 47 21.51 -17.49 -25.09
C ARG A 47 20.89 -17.95 -26.41
N HIS A 48 19.56 -17.87 -26.54
CA HIS A 48 18.85 -18.14 -27.79
C HIS A 48 18.84 -16.92 -28.74
N GLY A 49 19.61 -15.87 -28.43
CA GLY A 49 19.81 -14.71 -29.30
C GLY A 49 18.75 -13.62 -29.16
N VAL A 50 17.90 -13.68 -28.13
CA VAL A 50 16.98 -12.56 -27.82
C VAL A 50 17.81 -11.40 -27.26
N PRO A 51 17.83 -10.22 -27.93
CA PRO A 51 18.61 -9.08 -27.44
C PRO A 51 18.11 -8.60 -26.05
N ALA A 52 19.04 -8.28 -25.16
CA ALA A 52 18.72 -7.82 -23.79
C ALA A 52 17.69 -6.67 -23.76
N ARG A 53 17.78 -5.72 -24.72
CA ARG A 53 16.86 -4.58 -24.85
C ARG A 53 15.41 -4.96 -25.20
N ARG A 54 15.17 -6.21 -25.65
CA ARG A 54 13.83 -6.76 -25.95
C ARG A 54 13.22 -7.53 -24.79
N ILE A 55 13.94 -7.67 -23.69
CA ILE A 55 13.50 -8.35 -22.49
C ILE A 55 13.15 -7.32 -21.42
N LEU A 56 11.94 -7.38 -20.89
CA LEU A 56 11.45 -6.57 -19.78
C LEU A 56 11.08 -7.48 -18.61
N ALA A 57 11.71 -7.27 -17.47
CA ALA A 57 11.40 -8.01 -16.23
C ALA A 57 10.84 -7.05 -15.16
N LEU A 58 9.61 -7.30 -14.73
CA LEU A 58 8.88 -6.46 -13.77
C LEU A 58 8.66 -7.21 -12.46
N THR A 59 8.83 -6.50 -11.35
CA THR A 59 8.60 -7.01 -10.00
C THR A 59 7.97 -5.93 -9.11
N PHE A 60 7.74 -6.24 -7.82
CA PHE A 60 7.02 -5.36 -6.90
C PHE A 60 7.94 -4.44 -6.08
N THR A 61 9.14 -4.89 -5.68
CA THR A 61 10.05 -4.12 -4.83
C THR A 61 11.37 -3.84 -5.54
N ASN A 62 12.02 -2.72 -5.21
CA ASN A 62 13.32 -2.37 -5.76
C ASN A 62 14.35 -3.43 -5.41
N LYS A 63 14.35 -3.93 -4.17
CA LYS A 63 15.21 -5.01 -3.72
C LYS A 63 15.09 -6.26 -4.59
N ALA A 64 13.86 -6.70 -4.92
CA ALA A 64 13.66 -7.84 -5.81
C ALA A 64 14.17 -7.56 -7.24
N ALA A 65 14.02 -6.33 -7.73
CA ALA A 65 14.55 -5.91 -9.03
C ALA A 65 16.09 -5.93 -9.05
N ASP A 66 16.74 -5.44 -8.00
CA ASP A 66 18.19 -5.40 -7.88
C ASP A 66 18.79 -6.81 -7.70
N GLU A 67 18.16 -7.65 -6.88
CA GLU A 67 18.54 -9.05 -6.72
C GLU A 67 18.40 -9.82 -8.05
N MET A 68 17.32 -9.59 -8.78
CA MET A 68 17.10 -10.18 -10.10
C MET A 68 18.20 -9.74 -11.08
N ARG A 69 18.53 -8.44 -11.09
CA ARG A 69 19.59 -7.86 -11.94
C ARG A 69 20.94 -8.48 -11.61
N ALA A 70 21.32 -8.54 -10.32
CA ALA A 70 22.58 -9.13 -9.87
C ALA A 70 22.70 -10.61 -10.28
N ARG A 71 21.62 -11.37 -10.16
CA ARG A 71 21.60 -12.80 -10.56
C ARG A 71 21.68 -12.97 -12.08
N VAL A 72 21.03 -12.11 -12.86
CA VAL A 72 21.12 -12.12 -14.34
C VAL A 72 22.54 -11.80 -14.77
N GLU A 73 23.18 -10.79 -14.17
CA GLU A 73 24.58 -10.45 -14.45
C GLU A 73 25.54 -11.62 -14.14
N GLN A 74 25.31 -12.36 -13.07
CA GLN A 74 26.11 -13.58 -12.76
C GLN A 74 25.90 -14.69 -13.80
N LEU A 75 24.69 -14.83 -14.36
CA LEU A 75 24.35 -15.88 -15.32
C LEU A 75 24.75 -15.51 -16.76
N SER A 76 24.73 -14.22 -17.10
CA SER A 76 24.99 -13.67 -18.42
C SER A 76 25.72 -12.32 -18.31
N PRO A 77 27.03 -12.32 -17.98
CA PRO A 77 27.79 -11.10 -17.75
C PRO A 77 27.80 -10.15 -18.95
N GLY A 78 27.62 -8.85 -18.70
CA GLY A 78 27.62 -7.80 -19.72
C GLY A 78 26.30 -7.60 -20.47
N GLU A 79 25.26 -8.38 -20.12
CA GLU A 79 23.93 -8.26 -20.74
C GLU A 79 22.99 -7.38 -19.88
N ALA A 80 22.74 -6.16 -20.31
CA ALA A 80 21.90 -5.19 -19.60
C ALA A 80 20.40 -5.40 -19.89
N VAL A 81 19.77 -6.34 -19.21
CA VAL A 81 18.31 -6.55 -19.25
C VAL A 81 17.61 -5.51 -18.38
N TRP A 82 16.53 -4.94 -18.87
CA TRP A 82 15.76 -4.01 -18.07
C TRP A 82 14.93 -4.73 -17.02
N THR A 83 15.40 -4.65 -15.77
CA THR A 83 14.74 -5.18 -14.57
C THR A 83 14.30 -4.02 -13.70
N SER A 84 13.01 -3.92 -13.37
CA SER A 84 12.45 -2.75 -12.70
C SER A 84 11.17 -3.09 -11.91
N THR A 85 10.73 -2.16 -11.04
CA THR A 85 9.38 -2.17 -10.52
C THR A 85 8.40 -1.56 -11.54
N PHE A 86 7.09 -1.87 -11.40
CA PHE A 86 6.06 -1.27 -12.26
C PHE A 86 6.08 0.26 -12.23
N HIS A 87 6.18 0.87 -11.04
CA HIS A 87 6.16 2.32 -10.91
C HIS A 87 7.38 2.98 -11.57
N ARG A 88 8.57 2.42 -11.36
CA ARG A 88 9.81 2.92 -12.00
C ARG A 88 9.77 2.76 -13.52
N PHE A 89 9.23 1.65 -14.02
CA PHE A 89 8.99 1.45 -15.44
C PHE A 89 8.02 2.51 -16.01
N CYS A 90 6.90 2.73 -15.32
CA CYS A 90 5.90 3.72 -15.73
C CYS A 90 6.43 5.15 -15.66
N ALA A 91 7.15 5.52 -14.59
CA ALA A 91 7.78 6.83 -14.48
C ALA A 91 8.68 7.12 -15.69
N ARG A 92 9.55 6.16 -16.03
CA ARG A 92 10.45 6.31 -17.19
C ARG A 92 9.71 6.39 -18.53
N LEU A 93 8.64 5.60 -18.72
CA LEU A 93 7.81 5.71 -19.93
C LEU A 93 7.12 7.08 -20.01
N LEU A 94 6.58 7.56 -18.90
CA LEU A 94 5.92 8.87 -18.85
C LEU A 94 6.88 10.00 -19.16
N ARG A 95 8.15 9.95 -18.69
CA ARG A 95 9.14 10.95 -19.03
C ARG A 95 9.41 10.99 -20.55
N GLN A 96 9.52 9.82 -21.19
CA GLN A 96 9.72 9.72 -22.63
C GLN A 96 8.52 10.21 -23.46
N HIS A 97 7.33 10.15 -22.89
CA HIS A 97 6.07 10.44 -23.56
C HIS A 97 5.22 11.50 -22.82
N ALA A 98 5.82 12.31 -21.97
CA ALA A 98 5.16 13.27 -21.09
C ALA A 98 4.15 14.20 -21.81
N PRO A 99 4.44 14.75 -23.01
CA PRO A 99 3.49 15.59 -23.72
C PRO A 99 2.17 14.90 -24.09
N LEU A 100 2.17 13.57 -24.28
CA LEU A 100 0.95 12.81 -24.60
C LEU A 100 -0.08 12.80 -23.46
N VAL A 101 0.37 13.07 -22.23
CA VAL A 101 -0.48 13.09 -21.02
C VAL A 101 -0.55 14.49 -20.39
N GLY A 102 -0.03 15.52 -21.06
CA GLY A 102 -0.07 16.91 -20.57
C GLY A 102 0.95 17.26 -19.49
N LEU A 103 2.01 16.48 -19.37
CA LEU A 103 3.12 16.68 -18.43
C LEU A 103 4.36 17.23 -19.14
N ASN A 104 5.29 17.81 -18.38
CA ASN A 104 6.67 18.05 -18.81
C ASN A 104 7.54 16.83 -18.50
N GLU A 105 8.66 16.65 -19.19
CA GLU A 105 9.57 15.53 -18.95
C GLU A 105 10.09 15.49 -17.50
N ASN A 106 10.35 16.63 -16.90
CA ASN A 106 10.85 16.81 -15.54
C ASN A 106 9.76 16.90 -14.46
N PHE A 107 8.61 16.23 -14.67
CA PHE A 107 7.51 16.23 -13.68
C PHE A 107 7.96 15.71 -12.30
N THR A 108 7.31 16.20 -11.25
CA THR A 108 7.54 15.75 -9.89
C THR A 108 6.61 14.59 -9.53
N ILE A 109 7.13 13.58 -8.82
CA ILE A 109 6.31 12.50 -8.21
C ILE A 109 6.02 12.92 -6.76
N TYR A 110 4.75 13.15 -6.45
CA TYR A 110 4.31 13.49 -5.11
C TYR A 110 4.12 12.24 -4.25
N ASP A 111 4.68 12.26 -3.06
CA ASP A 111 4.40 11.23 -2.07
C ASP A 111 3.01 11.44 -1.41
N THR A 112 2.67 10.54 -0.48
CA THR A 112 1.38 10.59 0.24
C THR A 112 1.21 11.90 1.02
N GLY A 113 2.29 12.47 1.58
CA GLY A 113 2.26 13.73 2.33
C GLY A 113 1.99 14.93 1.43
N ASP A 114 2.67 14.98 0.28
CA ASP A 114 2.52 16.05 -0.71
C ASP A 114 1.12 16.00 -1.34
N SER A 115 0.67 14.82 -1.74
CA SER A 115 -0.68 14.57 -2.27
C SER A 115 -1.76 15.00 -1.29
N ARG A 116 -1.59 14.68 0.00
CA ARG A 116 -2.50 15.13 1.08
C ARG A 116 -2.50 16.65 1.23
N GLN A 117 -1.34 17.31 1.08
CA GLN A 117 -1.26 18.76 1.14
C GLN A 117 -2.02 19.43 -0.02
N VAL A 118 -1.91 18.87 -1.24
CA VAL A 118 -2.71 19.31 -2.40
C VAL A 118 -4.19 19.13 -2.12
N LEU A 119 -4.62 17.95 -1.64
CA LEU A 119 -6.02 17.69 -1.32
C LEU A 119 -6.58 18.65 -0.27
N LYS A 120 -5.84 18.94 0.80
CA LYS A 120 -6.27 19.92 1.82
C LYS A 120 -6.58 21.30 1.21
N ARG A 121 -5.79 21.74 0.23
CA ARG A 121 -6.03 22.99 -0.48
C ARG A 121 -7.25 22.92 -1.37
N VAL A 122 -7.37 21.85 -2.15
CA VAL A 122 -8.54 21.63 -3.02
C VAL A 122 -9.83 21.59 -2.21
N LEU A 123 -9.84 20.95 -1.03
CA LEU A 123 -11.00 20.93 -0.15
C LEU A 123 -11.38 22.32 0.37
N ALA A 124 -10.38 23.12 0.76
CA ALA A 124 -10.61 24.49 1.20
C ALA A 124 -11.15 25.38 0.06
N GLU A 125 -10.61 25.24 -1.16
CA GLU A 125 -11.08 25.97 -2.36
C GLU A 125 -12.49 25.54 -2.79
N ALA A 126 -12.85 24.27 -2.59
CA ALA A 126 -14.17 23.72 -2.91
C ALA A 126 -15.22 23.96 -1.81
N ASP A 127 -14.85 24.63 -0.70
CA ASP A 127 -15.70 24.88 0.48
C ASP A 127 -16.27 23.56 1.05
N ILE A 128 -15.40 22.56 1.22
CA ILE A 128 -15.72 21.23 1.78
C ILE A 128 -15.12 21.13 3.18
N ASP A 129 -15.97 20.78 4.15
CA ASP A 129 -15.55 20.61 5.55
C ASP A 129 -14.66 19.37 5.70
N ALA A 130 -13.36 19.60 5.95
CA ALA A 130 -12.38 18.55 6.14
C ALA A 130 -12.59 17.74 7.46
N ALA A 131 -13.37 18.27 8.42
CA ALA A 131 -13.73 17.52 9.62
C ALA A 131 -14.78 16.43 9.34
N LEU A 132 -15.67 16.69 8.36
CA LEU A 132 -16.68 15.73 7.93
C LEU A 132 -16.15 14.76 6.87
N TYR A 133 -15.31 15.27 5.96
CA TYR A 133 -14.69 14.49 4.87
C TYR A 133 -13.18 14.62 4.94
N SER A 134 -12.54 13.71 5.69
CA SER A 134 -11.09 13.80 5.88
C SER A 134 -10.33 13.66 4.55
N PRO A 135 -9.21 14.39 4.38
CA PRO A 135 -8.37 14.27 3.19
C PRO A 135 -7.93 12.83 2.92
N GLU A 136 -7.72 12.04 3.98
CA GLU A 136 -7.28 10.65 3.90
C GLU A 136 -8.37 9.77 3.24
N ARG A 137 -9.62 9.91 3.65
CA ARG A 137 -10.74 9.16 3.05
C ARG A 137 -10.97 9.51 1.58
N ILE A 138 -10.82 10.79 1.24
CA ILE A 138 -10.94 11.24 -0.15
C ILE A 138 -9.75 10.74 -0.98
N ALA A 139 -8.52 10.82 -0.44
CA ALA A 139 -7.33 10.28 -1.10
C ALA A 139 -7.48 8.79 -1.38
N ALA A 140 -7.97 8.02 -0.42
CA ALA A 140 -8.22 6.59 -0.58
C ALA A 140 -9.23 6.29 -1.70
N ALA A 141 -10.32 7.05 -1.77
CA ALA A 141 -11.32 6.89 -2.82
C ALA A 141 -10.81 7.29 -4.22
N ILE A 142 -9.96 8.33 -4.31
CA ILE A 142 -9.31 8.72 -5.56
C ILE A 142 -8.29 7.65 -5.98
N SER A 143 -7.47 7.16 -5.05
CA SER A 143 -6.51 6.08 -5.29
C SER A 143 -7.21 4.82 -5.82
N TRP A 144 -8.30 4.43 -5.16
CA TRP A 144 -9.13 3.31 -5.65
C TRP A 144 -9.63 3.54 -7.08
N ALA A 145 -10.13 4.74 -7.39
CA ALA A 145 -10.59 5.06 -8.74
C ALA A 145 -9.46 4.95 -9.77
N LYS A 146 -8.28 5.52 -9.47
CA LYS A 146 -7.09 5.45 -10.35
C LYS A 146 -6.64 4.01 -10.59
N ASN A 147 -6.55 3.20 -9.54
CA ASN A 147 -6.16 1.79 -9.63
C ASN A 147 -7.17 0.94 -10.42
N ASN A 148 -8.44 1.39 -10.50
CA ASN A 148 -9.49 0.81 -11.34
C ASN A 148 -9.64 1.51 -12.70
N LEU A 149 -8.65 2.30 -13.13
CA LEU A 149 -8.61 2.98 -14.43
C LEU A 149 -9.75 3.99 -14.66
N LEU A 150 -10.32 4.51 -13.59
CA LEU A 150 -11.33 5.57 -13.66
C LEU A 150 -10.65 6.93 -13.60
N THR A 151 -10.64 7.67 -14.72
CA THR A 151 -10.16 9.06 -14.73
C THR A 151 -11.14 9.96 -14.00
N ALA A 152 -10.72 11.20 -13.72
CA ALA A 152 -11.57 12.18 -13.03
C ALA A 152 -12.88 12.46 -13.78
N GLU A 153 -12.86 12.39 -15.12
CA GLU A 153 -14.04 12.58 -15.98
C GLU A 153 -14.95 11.34 -16.03
N GLN A 154 -14.38 10.15 -15.79
CA GLN A 154 -15.09 8.88 -15.83
C GLN A 154 -15.68 8.48 -14.47
N TYR A 155 -15.20 9.12 -13.40
CA TYR A 155 -15.66 8.79 -12.05
C TYR A 155 -17.12 9.22 -11.84
N GLN A 156 -17.96 8.23 -11.55
CA GLN A 156 -19.40 8.45 -11.27
C GLN A 156 -19.73 7.96 -9.86
N PRO A 157 -20.23 8.83 -8.98
CA PRO A 157 -20.61 8.42 -7.63
C PRO A 157 -21.86 7.54 -7.66
N ARG A 158 -21.92 6.58 -6.76
CA ARG A 158 -23.15 5.80 -6.56
C ARG A 158 -24.27 6.70 -6.01
N PRO A 159 -25.51 6.54 -6.49
CA PRO A 159 -26.64 7.29 -5.94
C PRO A 159 -26.79 7.05 -4.45
N GLY A 160 -26.91 8.15 -3.68
CA GLY A 160 -27.08 8.09 -2.22
C GLY A 160 -25.81 7.92 -1.41
N HIS A 161 -24.63 7.92 -2.04
CA HIS A 161 -23.33 7.83 -1.34
C HIS A 161 -22.70 9.22 -1.14
N PRO A 162 -22.74 9.83 0.08
CA PRO A 162 -22.28 11.20 0.30
C PRO A 162 -20.80 11.41 -0.03
N LEU A 163 -19.91 10.49 0.39
CA LEU A 163 -18.48 10.57 0.10
C LEU A 163 -18.22 10.53 -1.41
N GLY A 164 -18.88 9.62 -2.13
CA GLY A 164 -18.74 9.52 -3.60
C GLY A 164 -19.08 10.83 -4.32
N SER A 165 -20.13 11.54 -3.88
CA SER A 165 -20.51 12.83 -4.44
C SER A 165 -19.45 13.92 -4.17
N VAL A 166 -18.81 13.89 -3.00
CA VAL A 166 -17.69 14.78 -2.67
C VAL A 166 -16.48 14.45 -3.55
N VAL A 167 -16.13 13.16 -3.68
CA VAL A 167 -15.02 12.70 -4.53
C VAL A 167 -15.24 13.13 -5.99
N ALA A 168 -16.45 13.03 -6.53
CA ALA A 168 -16.76 13.46 -7.90
C ALA A 168 -16.52 14.97 -8.12
N ARG A 169 -16.64 15.81 -7.07
CA ARG A 169 -16.31 17.24 -7.12
C ARG A 169 -14.83 17.50 -6.95
N VAL A 170 -14.16 16.76 -6.07
CA VAL A 170 -12.78 17.00 -5.65
C VAL A 170 -11.78 16.42 -6.64
N TYR A 171 -12.04 15.23 -7.17
CA TYR A 171 -11.09 14.51 -8.03
C TYR A 171 -10.68 15.31 -9.28
N PRO A 172 -11.61 15.93 -10.06
CA PRO A 172 -11.22 16.78 -11.18
C PRO A 172 -10.36 17.99 -10.77
N LEU A 173 -10.65 18.62 -9.64
CA LEU A 173 -9.88 19.76 -9.12
C LEU A 173 -8.49 19.33 -8.68
N TYR A 174 -8.40 18.19 -8.00
CA TYR A 174 -7.14 17.58 -7.57
C TYR A 174 -6.26 17.27 -8.77
N GLN A 175 -6.81 16.59 -9.79
CA GLN A 175 -6.06 16.22 -10.99
C GLN A 175 -5.59 17.44 -11.80
N ALA A 176 -6.45 18.45 -11.92
CA ALA A 176 -6.09 19.71 -12.56
C ALA A 176 -4.95 20.42 -11.83
N ARG A 177 -4.94 20.39 -10.50
CA ARG A 177 -3.86 20.99 -9.69
C ARG A 177 -2.53 20.22 -9.87
N LEU A 178 -2.56 18.89 -9.91
CA LEU A 178 -1.36 18.08 -10.19
C LEU A 178 -0.78 18.42 -11.55
N LEU A 179 -1.59 18.44 -12.61
CA LEU A 179 -1.15 18.77 -13.96
C LEU A 179 -0.60 20.21 -14.07
N ALA A 180 -1.24 21.18 -13.40
CA ALA A 180 -0.76 22.56 -13.37
C ALA A 180 0.64 22.68 -12.73
N SER A 181 0.93 21.86 -11.72
CA SER A 181 2.25 21.78 -11.08
C SER A 181 3.24 20.88 -11.84
N SER A 182 2.86 20.34 -13.00
CA SER A 182 3.60 19.26 -13.67
C SER A 182 4.00 18.19 -12.69
N ALA A 183 3.03 17.64 -11.96
CA ALA A 183 3.23 16.62 -10.93
C ALA A 183 2.23 15.47 -11.12
N VAL A 184 2.60 14.31 -10.57
CA VAL A 184 1.80 13.09 -10.53
C VAL A 184 1.88 12.49 -9.13
N ASP A 185 0.84 11.80 -8.67
CA ASP A 185 0.95 10.89 -7.54
C ASP A 185 1.35 9.47 -7.99
N PHE A 186 1.55 8.54 -7.04
CA PHE A 186 1.94 7.17 -7.38
C PHE A 186 0.94 6.45 -8.29
N ASP A 187 -0.36 6.67 -8.06
CA ASP A 187 -1.39 6.01 -8.86
C ASP A 187 -1.49 6.60 -10.28
N ASP A 188 -1.18 7.89 -10.44
CA ASP A 188 -1.09 8.54 -11.74
C ASP A 188 -0.03 7.92 -12.64
N LEU A 189 1.10 7.45 -12.09
CA LEU A 189 2.13 6.78 -12.87
C LEU A 189 1.55 5.60 -13.66
N LEU A 190 0.72 4.81 -13.01
CA LEU A 190 0.07 3.65 -13.63
C LEU A 190 -1.10 4.06 -14.53
N LEU A 191 -1.98 4.94 -14.03
CA LEU A 191 -3.17 5.39 -14.76
C LEU A 191 -2.80 6.08 -16.07
N HIS A 192 -1.84 7.00 -16.04
CA HIS A 192 -1.40 7.74 -17.24
C HIS A 192 -0.75 6.81 -18.27
N VAL A 193 0.09 5.85 -17.85
CA VAL A 193 0.66 4.87 -18.80
C VAL A 193 -0.43 3.99 -19.40
N ALA A 194 -1.34 3.45 -18.59
CA ALA A 194 -2.45 2.62 -19.09
C ALA A 194 -3.33 3.40 -20.09
N THR A 195 -3.65 4.66 -19.76
CA THR A 195 -4.44 5.54 -20.62
C THR A 195 -3.67 5.90 -21.92
N MET A 196 -2.40 6.24 -21.80
CA MET A 196 -1.53 6.54 -22.93
C MET A 196 -1.46 5.37 -23.92
N LEU A 197 -1.27 4.15 -23.43
CA LEU A 197 -1.21 2.94 -24.27
C LEU A 197 -2.55 2.64 -24.94
N ARG A 198 -3.66 2.92 -24.27
CA ARG A 198 -5.01 2.78 -24.83
C ARG A 198 -5.30 3.79 -25.93
N ASP A 199 -4.97 5.05 -25.68
CA ASP A 199 -5.35 6.18 -26.53
C ASP A 199 -4.37 6.45 -27.67
N ASN A 200 -3.15 5.86 -27.64
CA ASN A 200 -2.11 5.99 -28.65
C ASN A 200 -1.66 4.62 -29.19
N PRO A 201 -2.39 4.01 -30.12
CA PRO A 201 -2.08 2.67 -30.65
C PRO A 201 -0.70 2.56 -31.31
N GLU A 202 -0.18 3.63 -31.91
CA GLU A 202 1.16 3.65 -32.54
C GLU A 202 2.26 3.55 -31.47
N THR A 203 2.12 4.31 -30.38
CA THR A 203 3.05 4.25 -29.24
C THR A 203 3.00 2.87 -28.61
N ARG A 204 1.80 2.31 -28.41
CA ARG A 204 1.59 0.96 -27.89
C ARG A 204 2.31 -0.08 -28.76
N ALA A 205 2.09 -0.06 -30.09
CA ALA A 205 2.69 -1.02 -31.01
C ALA A 205 4.22 -0.90 -31.04
N THR A 206 4.76 0.33 -30.95
CA THR A 206 6.21 0.56 -30.87
C THR A 206 6.81 -0.05 -29.59
N LEU A 207 6.11 0.07 -28.46
CA LEU A 207 6.56 -0.48 -27.18
C LEU A 207 6.41 -2.02 -27.13
N ASP A 208 5.35 -2.59 -27.72
CA ASP A 208 5.17 -4.03 -27.87
C ASP A 208 6.29 -4.65 -28.75
N GLU A 209 6.63 -4.02 -29.90
CA GLU A 209 7.78 -4.44 -30.71
C GLU A 209 9.10 -4.29 -29.97
N ARG A 210 9.23 -3.29 -29.09
CA ARG A 210 10.44 -3.11 -28.27
C ARG A 210 10.61 -4.18 -27.21
N TYR A 211 9.51 -4.56 -26.50
CA TYR A 211 9.53 -5.50 -25.40
C TYR A 211 8.90 -6.84 -25.77
N GLN A 212 9.56 -7.58 -26.66
CA GLN A 212 9.05 -8.84 -27.19
C GLN A 212 8.99 -9.99 -26.17
N GLN A 213 9.67 -9.86 -25.03
CA GLN A 213 9.65 -10.84 -23.93
C GLN A 213 9.41 -10.09 -22.64
N ILE A 214 8.25 -10.33 -22.03
CA ILE A 214 7.86 -9.70 -20.76
C ILE A 214 7.79 -10.77 -19.67
N LEU A 215 8.49 -10.53 -18.57
CA LEU A 215 8.45 -11.39 -17.38
C LEU A 215 7.92 -10.58 -16.19
N VAL A 216 6.96 -11.13 -15.47
CA VAL A 216 6.36 -10.46 -14.30
C VAL A 216 6.45 -11.40 -13.10
N ASP A 217 7.14 -10.95 -12.05
CA ASP A 217 7.17 -11.67 -10.76
C ASP A 217 6.05 -11.17 -9.84
N GLU A 218 5.65 -11.99 -8.87
CA GLU A 218 4.58 -11.72 -7.89
C GLU A 218 3.27 -11.24 -8.55
N TYR A 219 2.90 -11.85 -9.68
CA TYR A 219 1.76 -11.41 -10.53
C TYR A 219 0.41 -11.36 -9.79
N GLN A 220 0.23 -12.14 -8.70
CA GLN A 220 -0.97 -12.12 -7.86
C GLN A 220 -1.19 -10.80 -7.11
N ASP A 221 -0.17 -9.94 -7.04
CA ASP A 221 -0.27 -8.63 -6.39
C ASP A 221 -0.54 -7.48 -7.37
N THR A 222 -0.71 -7.78 -8.65
CA THR A 222 -1.00 -6.76 -9.66
C THR A 222 -2.40 -6.19 -9.50
N ASN A 223 -2.54 -4.86 -9.64
CA ASN A 223 -3.82 -4.18 -9.77
C ASN A 223 -4.30 -4.15 -11.23
N LEU A 224 -5.50 -3.61 -11.47
CA LEU A 224 -6.08 -3.55 -12.82
C LEU A 224 -5.24 -2.69 -13.78
N ALA A 225 -4.63 -1.60 -13.31
CA ALA A 225 -3.80 -0.75 -14.15
C ALA A 225 -2.52 -1.47 -14.60
N GLN A 226 -1.83 -2.15 -13.68
CA GLN A 226 -0.64 -2.96 -13.98
C GLN A 226 -0.96 -4.12 -14.93
N TYR A 227 -2.07 -4.82 -14.69
CA TYR A 227 -2.58 -5.86 -15.59
C TYR A 227 -2.82 -5.30 -17.00
N THR A 228 -3.49 -4.15 -17.12
CA THR A 228 -3.81 -3.53 -18.41
C THR A 228 -2.55 -3.10 -19.15
N ILE A 229 -1.55 -2.56 -18.44
CA ILE A 229 -0.25 -2.18 -19.03
C ILE A 229 0.45 -3.40 -19.62
N VAL A 230 0.60 -4.47 -18.84
CA VAL A 230 1.26 -5.71 -19.29
C VAL A 230 0.52 -6.32 -20.48
N ARG A 231 -0.81 -6.34 -20.43
CA ARG A 231 -1.63 -6.85 -21.54
C ARG A 231 -1.48 -5.99 -22.80
N ALA A 232 -1.45 -4.66 -22.68
CA ALA A 232 -1.28 -3.76 -23.80
C ALA A 232 0.09 -3.90 -24.49
N LEU A 233 1.12 -4.27 -23.74
CA LEU A 233 2.48 -4.49 -24.22
C LEU A 233 2.74 -5.92 -24.74
N SER A 234 1.74 -6.81 -24.74
CA SER A 234 1.86 -8.20 -25.17
C SER A 234 0.73 -8.62 -26.11
N ILE A 235 0.26 -7.71 -26.96
CA ILE A 235 -0.80 -7.99 -27.94
C ILE A 235 -0.23 -8.62 -29.21
N ASP A 236 0.79 -7.98 -29.80
CA ASP A 236 1.40 -8.40 -31.06
C ASP A 236 2.48 -9.47 -30.80
N HIS A 237 3.14 -9.42 -29.62
CA HIS A 237 4.11 -10.39 -29.15
C HIS A 237 3.66 -11.01 -27.83
N PRO A 238 2.80 -12.06 -27.82
CA PRO A 238 2.20 -12.61 -26.62
C PRO A 238 3.18 -13.46 -25.78
N ASN A 239 4.45 -13.08 -25.73
CA ASN A 239 5.49 -13.76 -24.94
C ASN A 239 5.52 -13.20 -23.52
N LEU A 240 4.46 -13.42 -22.78
CA LEU A 240 4.26 -13.00 -21.41
C LEU A 240 4.47 -14.17 -20.45
N ALA A 241 5.53 -14.14 -19.66
CA ALA A 241 5.78 -15.10 -18.60
C ALA A 241 5.44 -14.49 -17.24
N VAL A 242 4.43 -14.99 -16.56
CA VAL A 242 4.04 -14.53 -15.23
C VAL A 242 4.34 -15.58 -14.18
N THR A 243 4.88 -15.14 -13.05
CA THR A 243 5.15 -16.01 -11.89
C THR A 243 4.39 -15.48 -10.69
N GLY A 244 3.73 -16.36 -9.96
CA GLY A 244 3.00 -15.94 -8.78
C GLY A 244 2.43 -17.07 -7.95
N ASP A 245 1.95 -16.70 -6.78
CA ASP A 245 1.29 -17.55 -5.82
C ASP A 245 -0.02 -16.91 -5.35
N PRO A 246 -1.18 -17.40 -5.80
CA PRO A 246 -2.47 -16.87 -5.32
C PRO A 246 -2.61 -16.89 -3.79
N ASP A 247 -1.95 -17.85 -3.12
CA ASP A 247 -1.98 -18.00 -1.68
C ASP A 247 -1.07 -16.97 -0.95
N GLN A 248 -0.31 -16.15 -1.68
CA GLN A 248 0.53 -15.07 -1.15
C GLN A 248 0.05 -13.67 -1.60
N SER A 249 -1.17 -13.53 -2.09
CA SER A 249 -1.77 -12.23 -2.41
C SER A 249 -2.23 -11.55 -1.12
N ILE A 250 -1.50 -10.50 -0.70
CA ILE A 250 -1.69 -9.79 0.58
C ILE A 250 -1.73 -8.25 0.41
N TYR A 251 -1.90 -7.76 -0.80
CA TYR A 251 -1.96 -6.33 -1.11
C TYR A 251 -3.30 -5.89 -1.72
N GLY A 252 -4.40 -6.58 -1.39
CA GLY A 252 -5.76 -6.21 -1.80
C GLY A 252 -6.12 -4.79 -1.36
N TRP A 253 -5.68 -4.39 -0.17
CA TRP A 253 -5.82 -3.02 0.33
C TRP A 253 -5.09 -1.94 -0.49
N ARG A 254 -4.09 -2.32 -1.32
CA ARG A 254 -3.43 -1.48 -2.34
C ARG A 254 -4.02 -1.67 -3.74
N GLY A 255 -5.18 -2.30 -3.86
CA GLY A 255 -5.87 -2.52 -5.13
C GLY A 255 -5.40 -3.76 -5.90
N ALA A 256 -4.59 -4.66 -5.29
CA ALA A 256 -4.24 -5.93 -5.93
C ALA A 256 -5.51 -6.74 -6.25
N ASN A 257 -5.57 -7.29 -7.45
CA ASN A 257 -6.69 -8.09 -7.90
C ASN A 257 -6.28 -9.55 -8.12
N LEU A 258 -6.68 -10.40 -7.20
CA LEU A 258 -6.38 -11.84 -7.26
C LEU A 258 -6.90 -12.49 -8.54
N SER A 259 -7.98 -11.97 -9.15
CA SER A 259 -8.54 -12.50 -10.39
C SER A 259 -7.54 -12.44 -11.55
N ASN A 260 -6.58 -11.49 -11.56
CA ASN A 260 -5.57 -11.39 -12.61
C ASN A 260 -4.79 -12.70 -12.79
N ILE A 261 -4.41 -13.36 -11.69
CA ILE A 261 -3.71 -14.65 -11.76
C ILE A 261 -4.67 -15.84 -11.85
N LEU A 262 -5.84 -15.75 -11.21
CA LEU A 262 -6.81 -16.86 -11.26
C LEU A 262 -7.40 -17.04 -12.65
N ASP A 263 -7.67 -15.95 -13.36
CA ASP A 263 -8.31 -15.93 -14.67
C ASP A 263 -7.32 -15.86 -15.84
N PHE A 264 -6.01 -15.91 -15.59
CA PHE A 264 -4.97 -15.79 -16.61
C PHE A 264 -5.15 -16.77 -17.77
N GLU A 265 -5.58 -18.02 -17.50
CA GLU A 265 -5.87 -19.03 -18.54
C GLU A 265 -7.08 -18.68 -19.41
N LYS A 266 -7.98 -17.83 -18.92
CA LYS A 266 -9.11 -17.31 -19.72
C LYS A 266 -8.66 -16.21 -20.67
N ASP A 267 -7.73 -15.36 -20.21
CA ASP A 267 -7.18 -14.25 -20.99
C ASP A 267 -6.19 -14.73 -22.07
N TYR A 268 -5.47 -15.83 -21.77
CA TYR A 268 -4.48 -16.45 -22.65
C TYR A 268 -4.79 -17.95 -22.83
N PRO A 269 -5.70 -18.33 -23.75
CA PRO A 269 -6.14 -19.73 -23.91
C PRO A 269 -5.01 -20.70 -24.30
N GLU A 270 -3.93 -20.21 -24.92
CA GLU A 270 -2.77 -21.01 -25.33
C GLU A 270 -1.65 -21.05 -24.28
N VAL A 271 -1.95 -20.60 -23.06
CA VAL A 271 -0.94 -20.51 -21.99
C VAL A 271 -0.38 -21.86 -21.59
N ARG A 272 0.93 -21.94 -21.48
CA ARG A 272 1.60 -23.05 -20.79
C ARG A 272 1.55 -22.82 -19.29
N VAL A 273 0.99 -23.75 -18.51
CA VAL A 273 0.94 -23.69 -17.05
C VAL A 273 1.96 -24.64 -16.46
N VAL A 274 2.87 -24.13 -15.66
CA VAL A 274 3.89 -24.90 -14.93
C VAL A 274 3.70 -24.71 -13.44
N LYS A 275 3.67 -25.80 -12.65
CA LYS A 275 3.52 -25.76 -11.19
C LYS A 275 4.86 -26.08 -10.50
N LEU A 276 5.30 -25.16 -9.63
CA LEU A 276 6.46 -25.36 -8.77
C LEU A 276 5.98 -25.68 -7.35
N GLU A 277 5.87 -26.97 -7.04
CA GLU A 277 5.25 -27.47 -5.80
C GLU A 277 6.25 -27.80 -4.71
N GLN A 278 7.53 -28.03 -5.07
CA GLN A 278 8.58 -28.37 -4.12
C GLN A 278 9.08 -27.10 -3.39
N ASN A 279 9.01 -27.13 -2.06
CA ASN A 279 9.57 -26.10 -1.19
C ASN A 279 11.00 -26.50 -0.76
N TYR A 280 11.94 -25.56 -0.84
CA TYR A 280 13.34 -25.73 -0.45
C TYR A 280 13.72 -24.95 0.81
N ARG A 281 12.75 -24.23 1.41
CA ARG A 281 12.99 -23.32 2.52
C ARG A 281 12.71 -23.96 3.88
N SER A 282 11.50 -24.41 4.07
CA SER A 282 10.96 -24.74 5.38
C SER A 282 11.02 -26.24 5.68
N THR A 283 11.06 -26.60 6.95
CA THR A 283 10.87 -27.97 7.43
C THR A 283 9.47 -28.49 7.11
N LYS A 284 9.30 -29.84 7.14
CA LYS A 284 8.02 -30.49 6.83
C LYS A 284 6.89 -30.04 7.74
N ARG A 285 7.14 -29.87 9.04
CA ARG A 285 6.11 -29.47 10.02
C ARG A 285 5.61 -28.05 9.76
N ILE A 286 6.52 -27.09 9.54
CA ILE A 286 6.14 -25.70 9.20
C ILE A 286 5.29 -25.70 7.93
N LEU A 287 5.70 -26.46 6.91
CA LEU A 287 4.96 -26.50 5.65
C LEU A 287 3.56 -27.11 5.80
N ARG A 288 3.41 -28.19 6.61
CA ARG A 288 2.09 -28.79 6.88
C ARG A 288 1.17 -27.86 7.64
N VAL A 289 1.70 -27.08 8.62
CA VAL A 289 0.93 -26.06 9.32
C VAL A 289 0.44 -24.97 8.36
N ALA A 290 1.32 -24.50 7.48
CA ALA A 290 0.99 -23.51 6.47
C ALA A 290 -0.06 -24.01 5.46
N ASP A 291 0.14 -25.22 4.91
CA ASP A 291 -0.78 -25.81 3.92
C ASP A 291 -2.16 -26.10 4.51
N HIS A 292 -2.22 -26.54 5.77
CA HIS A 292 -3.49 -26.75 6.46
C HIS A 292 -4.26 -25.44 6.64
N LEU A 293 -3.59 -24.38 7.11
CA LEU A 293 -4.19 -23.05 7.28
C LEU A 293 -4.77 -22.53 5.97
N ILE A 294 -3.95 -22.50 4.92
CA ILE A 294 -4.37 -21.92 3.64
C ILE A 294 -5.44 -22.75 2.93
N GLY A 295 -5.59 -24.01 3.32
CA GLY A 295 -6.62 -24.91 2.82
C GLY A 295 -8.05 -24.43 3.06
N TYR A 296 -8.28 -23.57 4.04
CA TYR A 296 -9.58 -22.96 4.36
C TYR A 296 -10.00 -21.87 3.35
N ASN A 297 -9.08 -21.31 2.58
CA ASN A 297 -9.41 -20.35 1.54
C ASN A 297 -10.06 -21.04 0.34
N GLN A 298 -11.09 -20.41 -0.22
CA GLN A 298 -11.82 -20.91 -1.38
C GLN A 298 -11.27 -20.36 -2.70
N ARG A 299 -10.89 -19.06 -2.73
CA ARG A 299 -10.33 -18.40 -3.91
C ARG A 299 -8.83 -18.71 -4.05
N ARG A 300 -8.53 -19.90 -4.58
CA ARG A 300 -7.16 -20.37 -4.81
C ARG A 300 -7.04 -21.33 -5.99
N LYS A 301 -5.82 -21.47 -6.55
CA LYS A 301 -5.48 -22.56 -7.48
C LYS A 301 -4.86 -23.71 -6.67
N LYS A 302 -5.46 -24.90 -6.74
CA LYS A 302 -4.96 -26.09 -6.01
C LYS A 302 -3.55 -26.46 -6.50
N LYS A 303 -2.63 -26.56 -5.57
CA LYS A 303 -1.26 -27.04 -5.74
C LYS A 303 -0.91 -27.90 -4.53
N GLY A 304 -0.06 -28.90 -4.71
CA GLY A 304 0.51 -29.68 -3.61
C GLY A 304 1.77 -28.98 -3.10
N LEU A 305 1.88 -28.73 -1.79
CA LEU A 305 3.12 -28.24 -1.19
C LEU A 305 3.85 -29.42 -0.54
N PHE A 306 5.09 -29.69 -0.97
CA PHE A 306 5.92 -30.71 -0.35
C PHE A 306 7.37 -30.23 -0.22
N THR A 307 8.11 -30.83 0.69
CA THR A 307 9.55 -30.59 0.86
C THR A 307 10.30 -31.88 1.16
N GLU A 308 11.52 -31.94 0.74
CA GLU A 308 12.48 -33.02 1.10
C GLU A 308 13.32 -32.67 2.33
N ASN A 309 13.20 -31.45 2.85
CA ASN A 309 13.86 -31.02 4.08
C ASN A 309 13.45 -31.92 5.26
N ASP A 310 14.18 -31.81 6.36
CA ASP A 310 13.93 -32.57 7.59
C ASP A 310 12.53 -32.30 8.16
N GLU A 311 12.09 -33.20 9.05
CA GLU A 311 10.81 -33.10 9.74
C GLU A 311 10.70 -31.79 10.53
N GLY A 312 11.77 -31.36 11.16
CA GLY A 312 11.84 -30.16 11.99
C GLY A 312 11.20 -30.32 13.36
N GLN A 313 11.31 -29.28 14.17
CA GLN A 313 10.67 -29.19 15.49
C GLN A 313 9.18 -28.88 15.36
N SER A 314 8.40 -29.21 16.39
CA SER A 314 6.99 -28.81 16.46
C SER A 314 6.87 -27.27 16.43
N VAL A 315 5.84 -26.77 15.74
CA VAL A 315 5.54 -25.34 15.77
C VAL A 315 5.04 -24.99 17.17
N ARG A 316 5.66 -24.01 17.80
CA ARG A 316 5.31 -23.60 19.16
C ARG A 316 4.12 -22.65 19.15
N LEU A 317 3.12 -22.89 19.98
CA LEU A 317 2.03 -21.98 20.27
C LEU A 317 2.09 -21.60 21.76
N VAL A 318 2.45 -20.36 22.05
CA VAL A 318 2.68 -19.90 23.42
C VAL A 318 1.65 -18.87 23.83
N ASN A 319 0.98 -19.12 24.97
CA ASN A 319 0.07 -18.16 25.57
C ASN A 319 0.72 -17.48 26.78
N TYR A 320 0.94 -16.18 26.68
CA TYR A 320 1.55 -15.36 27.73
C TYR A 320 0.49 -14.65 28.57
N PRO A 321 0.75 -14.35 29.87
CA PRO A 321 -0.16 -13.58 30.69
C PRO A 321 -0.38 -12.15 30.16
N THR A 322 0.68 -11.47 29.73
CA THR A 322 0.65 -10.10 29.22
C THR A 322 1.59 -9.94 28.01
N GLN A 323 1.41 -8.84 27.26
CA GLN A 323 2.32 -8.45 26.16
C GLN A 323 3.77 -8.22 26.63
N ARG A 324 3.97 -7.85 27.89
CA ARG A 324 5.30 -7.67 28.47
C ARG A 324 5.97 -9.01 28.69
N ASP A 325 5.24 -9.99 29.26
CA ASP A 325 5.75 -11.35 29.43
C ASP A 325 6.10 -11.99 28.06
N GLU A 326 5.28 -11.73 27.02
CA GLU A 326 5.53 -12.15 25.66
C GLU A 326 6.86 -11.58 25.14
N ALA A 327 7.07 -10.27 25.23
CA ALA A 327 8.27 -9.60 24.75
C ALA A 327 9.53 -10.00 25.53
N GLU A 328 9.46 -10.02 26.88
CA GLU A 328 10.59 -10.38 27.75
C GLU A 328 11.02 -11.84 27.56
N SER A 329 10.04 -12.76 27.41
CA SER A 329 10.34 -14.18 27.18
C SER A 329 10.99 -14.42 25.84
N ILE A 330 10.47 -13.82 24.75
CA ILE A 330 11.07 -13.94 23.41
C ILE A 330 12.48 -13.34 23.40
N ALA A 331 12.68 -12.15 23.96
CA ALA A 331 13.99 -11.51 24.02
C ALA A 331 14.97 -12.34 24.86
N ALA A 332 14.56 -12.94 25.99
CA ALA A 332 15.39 -13.78 26.81
C ALA A 332 15.80 -15.08 26.08
N GLU A 333 14.89 -15.72 25.34
CA GLU A 333 15.18 -16.90 24.52
C GLU A 333 16.21 -16.57 23.45
N ILE A 334 16.01 -15.49 22.67
CA ILE A 334 16.94 -15.02 21.66
C ILE A 334 18.31 -14.75 22.27
N ALA A 335 18.38 -14.02 23.38
CA ALA A 335 19.62 -13.72 24.08
C ALA A 335 20.34 -15.00 24.58
N ALA A 336 19.59 -16.03 25.01
CA ALA A 336 20.16 -17.30 25.43
C ALA A 336 20.76 -18.09 24.25
N GLU A 337 20.07 -18.12 23.09
CA GLU A 337 20.58 -18.77 21.87
C GLU A 337 21.86 -18.10 21.34
N ILE A 338 21.89 -16.76 21.34
CA ILE A 338 23.04 -15.97 20.92
C ILE A 338 24.22 -16.20 21.88
N ARG A 339 24.00 -16.10 23.21
CA ARG A 339 25.04 -16.34 24.22
C ARG A 339 25.60 -17.75 24.19
N ALA A 340 24.78 -18.72 23.86
CA ALA A 340 25.22 -20.11 23.69
C ALA A 340 25.97 -20.37 22.36
N GLY A 341 26.07 -19.36 21.47
CA GLY A 341 26.71 -19.50 20.17
C GLY A 341 25.97 -20.42 19.19
N ARG A 342 24.70 -20.75 19.45
CA ARG A 342 23.90 -21.63 18.59
C ARG A 342 23.34 -20.89 17.37
N ARG A 343 23.03 -19.63 17.55
CA ARG A 343 22.45 -18.74 16.51
C ARG A 343 23.09 -17.35 16.57
N ARG A 344 23.03 -16.65 15.46
CA ARG A 344 23.42 -15.23 15.37
C ARG A 344 22.19 -14.35 15.47
N PRO A 345 22.31 -13.05 15.86
CA PRO A 345 21.19 -12.12 15.88
C PRO A 345 20.39 -12.10 14.57
N ARG A 346 21.04 -12.08 13.42
CA ARG A 346 20.43 -12.08 12.08
C ARG A 346 19.59 -13.31 11.75
N ASP A 347 19.72 -14.39 12.50
CA ASP A 347 18.95 -15.63 12.28
C ASP A 347 17.52 -15.50 12.80
N PHE A 348 17.21 -14.45 13.57
CA PHE A 348 15.92 -14.25 14.21
C PHE A 348 15.12 -13.12 13.56
N ALA A 349 13.82 -13.38 13.32
CA ALA A 349 12.85 -12.36 12.97
C ALA A 349 11.61 -12.42 13.88
N ILE A 350 11.08 -11.24 14.22
CA ILE A 350 9.85 -11.10 14.99
C ILE A 350 8.85 -10.34 14.12
N PHE A 351 7.74 -11.01 13.81
CA PHE A 351 6.69 -10.47 12.95
C PHE A 351 5.47 -10.08 13.75
N TYR A 352 4.88 -8.96 13.38
CA TYR A 352 3.64 -8.45 13.93
C TYR A 352 2.72 -7.90 12.85
N ARG A 353 1.45 -7.68 13.20
CA ARG A 353 0.45 -7.14 12.25
C ARG A 353 0.54 -5.63 12.12
N VAL A 354 0.80 -4.91 13.21
CA VAL A 354 0.87 -3.44 13.27
C VAL A 354 2.13 -2.98 14.00
N ASN A 355 2.74 -1.88 13.55
CA ASN A 355 4.00 -1.35 14.09
C ASN A 355 3.93 -0.99 15.60
N ALA A 356 2.75 -0.59 16.09
CA ALA A 356 2.58 -0.25 17.50
C ALA A 356 2.96 -1.38 18.48
N LEU A 357 3.02 -2.65 18.01
CA LEU A 357 3.40 -3.82 18.81
C LEU A 357 4.92 -3.94 19.03
N SER A 358 5.75 -3.24 18.25
CA SER A 358 7.21 -3.34 18.34
C SER A 358 7.77 -2.79 19.65
N ARG A 359 7.16 -1.76 20.24
CA ARG A 359 7.72 -1.02 21.38
C ARG A 359 8.11 -1.90 22.58
N SER A 360 7.26 -2.85 22.96
CA SER A 360 7.57 -3.78 24.08
C SER A 360 8.77 -4.68 23.76
N LEU A 361 8.89 -5.12 22.50
CA LEU A 361 10.02 -5.92 22.03
C LEU A 361 11.33 -5.12 22.01
N GLU A 362 11.27 -3.87 21.53
CA GLU A 362 12.41 -2.96 21.51
C GLU A 362 12.98 -2.74 22.91
N PHE A 363 12.11 -2.48 23.89
CA PHE A 363 12.50 -2.37 25.29
C PHE A 363 13.15 -3.66 25.81
N ALA A 364 12.53 -4.80 25.59
CA ALA A 364 13.01 -6.09 26.08
C ALA A 364 14.36 -6.49 25.46
N LEU A 365 14.54 -6.30 24.15
CA LEU A 365 15.80 -6.59 23.46
C LEU A 365 16.92 -5.64 23.91
N ARG A 366 16.63 -4.35 24.07
CA ARG A 366 17.59 -3.35 24.55
C ARG A 366 18.02 -3.63 25.98
N ASP A 367 17.10 -3.98 26.88
CA ASP A 367 17.41 -4.30 28.29
C ASP A 367 18.35 -5.50 28.40
N LEU A 368 18.31 -6.44 27.45
CA LEU A 368 19.19 -7.60 27.39
C LEU A 368 20.43 -7.39 26.52
N GLY A 369 20.62 -6.19 25.95
CA GLY A 369 21.75 -5.85 25.08
C GLY A 369 21.77 -6.63 23.76
N VAL A 370 20.61 -7.08 23.28
CA VAL A 370 20.48 -7.79 22.00
C VAL A 370 20.36 -6.76 20.88
N PRO A 371 21.26 -6.76 19.88
CA PRO A 371 21.18 -5.85 18.75
C PRO A 371 19.97 -6.19 17.87
N TYR A 372 19.19 -5.17 17.51
CA TYR A 372 18.03 -5.31 16.64
C TYR A 372 17.97 -4.21 15.58
N GLN A 373 17.22 -4.46 14.52
CA GLN A 373 16.83 -3.50 13.49
C GLN A 373 15.33 -3.55 13.27
N MET A 374 14.76 -2.37 13.01
CA MET A 374 13.37 -2.24 12.56
C MET A 374 13.33 -1.97 11.06
N VAL A 375 12.45 -2.68 10.36
CA VAL A 375 12.28 -2.48 8.92
C VAL A 375 11.16 -1.45 8.71
N ASN A 376 11.57 -0.18 8.59
CA ASN A 376 10.73 0.98 8.35
C ASN A 376 11.45 1.94 7.40
N GLY A 377 11.75 1.52 6.17
CA GLY A 377 12.58 2.28 5.21
C GLY A 377 12.00 3.64 4.81
N LEU A 378 10.69 3.80 4.85
CA LEU A 378 10.02 5.08 4.54
C LEU A 378 10.32 6.17 5.57
N GLU A 379 10.62 5.83 6.84
CA GLU A 379 10.79 6.83 7.90
C GLU A 379 11.98 7.77 7.65
N PHE A 380 13.06 7.32 7.02
CA PHE A 380 14.22 8.17 6.72
C PHE A 380 13.86 9.32 5.79
N TYR A 381 13.23 9.00 4.63
CA TYR A 381 12.84 10.02 3.64
C TYR A 381 11.64 10.87 4.10
N GLN A 382 10.91 10.45 5.13
CA GLN A 382 9.82 11.22 5.73
C GLN A 382 10.30 12.21 6.81
N ARG A 383 11.57 12.12 7.26
CA ARG A 383 12.14 13.06 8.24
C ARG A 383 12.07 14.48 7.70
N LYS A 384 11.77 15.43 8.58
CA LYS A 384 11.51 16.83 8.21
C LYS A 384 12.67 17.44 7.42
N GLU A 385 13.90 17.32 7.95
CA GLU A 385 15.12 17.86 7.35
C GLU A 385 15.44 17.25 5.99
N ILE A 386 15.19 15.94 5.82
CA ILE A 386 15.38 15.24 4.56
C ILE A 386 14.37 15.75 3.53
N LYS A 387 13.08 15.82 3.89
CA LYS A 387 12.05 16.39 3.02
C LYS A 387 12.32 17.87 2.66
N ASP A 388 12.90 18.64 3.56
CA ASP A 388 13.24 20.02 3.29
C ASP A 388 14.32 20.13 2.22
N ILE A 389 15.36 19.29 2.29
CA ILE A 389 16.42 19.25 1.27
C ILE A 389 15.87 18.71 -0.05
N LEU A 390 15.12 17.59 -0.04
CA LEU A 390 14.49 17.04 -1.23
C LEU A 390 13.56 18.04 -1.91
N ALA A 391 12.82 18.87 -1.15
CA ALA A 391 11.95 19.90 -1.72
C ALA A 391 12.75 21.00 -2.45
N TYR A 392 13.95 21.37 -2.00
CA TYR A 392 14.85 22.21 -2.81
C TYR A 392 15.24 21.53 -4.11
N LEU A 393 15.62 20.27 -4.06
CA LEU A 393 15.99 19.49 -5.24
C LEU A 393 14.82 19.33 -6.22
N HIS A 394 13.61 19.04 -5.72
CA HIS A 394 12.38 18.97 -6.52
C HIS A 394 12.09 20.29 -7.21
N LEU A 395 12.23 21.42 -6.50
CA LEU A 395 12.00 22.76 -7.06
C LEU A 395 13.04 23.12 -8.13
N ILE A 396 14.31 22.71 -7.94
CA ILE A 396 15.38 22.87 -8.95
C ILE A 396 15.06 22.07 -10.21
N ASN A 397 14.59 20.82 -10.04
CA ASN A 397 14.22 19.94 -11.16
C ASN A 397 12.94 20.42 -11.86
N ASN A 398 11.91 20.79 -11.09
CA ASN A 398 10.60 21.22 -11.60
C ASN A 398 10.21 22.60 -11.04
N PRO A 399 10.41 23.69 -11.79
CA PRO A 399 10.06 25.06 -11.37
C PRO A 399 8.56 25.29 -11.14
N ARG A 400 7.69 24.37 -11.58
CA ARG A 400 6.23 24.43 -11.39
C ARG A 400 5.75 23.72 -10.12
N ASP A 401 6.67 23.11 -9.39
CA ASP A 401 6.31 22.41 -8.14
C ASP A 401 5.96 23.39 -7.01
N ASP A 402 4.68 23.73 -6.93
CA ASP A 402 4.16 24.64 -5.92
C ASP A 402 4.23 24.08 -4.50
N VAL A 403 4.19 22.74 -4.34
CA VAL A 403 4.28 22.08 -3.02
C VAL A 403 5.68 22.25 -2.46
N SER A 404 6.69 21.91 -3.25
CA SER A 404 8.08 22.07 -2.87
C SER A 404 8.45 23.54 -2.64
N LEU A 405 7.98 24.46 -3.49
CA LEU A 405 8.20 25.90 -3.28
C LEU A 405 7.65 26.36 -1.94
N LEU A 406 6.42 26.02 -1.60
CA LEU A 406 5.80 26.45 -0.34
C LEU A 406 6.48 25.85 0.88
N ARG A 407 7.11 24.70 0.74
CA ARG A 407 7.91 24.09 1.80
C ARG A 407 9.21 24.86 2.06
N VAL A 408 9.90 25.29 1.01
CA VAL A 408 11.27 25.84 1.13
C VAL A 408 11.34 27.36 1.15
N ILE A 409 10.33 28.10 0.66
CA ILE A 409 10.39 29.56 0.49
C ILE A 409 10.70 30.31 1.79
N ASN A 410 10.28 29.80 2.93
CA ASN A 410 10.53 30.37 4.27
C ASN A 410 11.25 29.37 5.20
N ASN A 411 11.96 28.40 4.67
CA ASN A 411 12.72 27.43 5.43
C ASN A 411 14.14 27.31 4.83
N PRO A 412 15.21 27.79 5.51
CA PRO A 412 15.21 28.54 6.78
C PRO A 412 14.40 29.84 6.77
N PRO A 413 14.06 30.42 7.93
CA PRO A 413 13.20 31.62 8.02
C PRO A 413 13.70 32.82 7.22
N ARG A 414 12.87 33.35 6.29
CA ARG A 414 13.20 34.50 5.41
C ARG A 414 12.20 35.66 5.52
N SER A 415 11.41 35.68 6.59
CA SER A 415 10.35 36.70 6.80
C SER A 415 9.25 36.68 5.71
N ILE A 416 9.02 35.55 5.07
CA ILE A 416 7.94 35.33 4.10
C ILE A 416 6.82 34.59 4.81
N GLY A 417 5.85 35.35 5.33
CA GLY A 417 4.75 34.79 6.12
C GLY A 417 3.54 34.36 5.28
N LYS A 418 2.55 33.74 5.95
CA LYS A 418 1.32 33.20 5.35
C LYS A 418 0.57 34.23 4.48
N SER A 419 0.41 35.47 4.97
CA SER A 419 -0.27 36.54 4.21
C SER A 419 0.46 36.88 2.90
N THR A 420 1.79 36.78 2.85
CA THR A 420 2.55 36.98 1.61
C THR A 420 2.30 35.85 0.63
N LEU A 421 2.27 34.60 1.11
CA LEU A 421 1.97 33.43 0.30
C LEU A 421 0.56 33.42 -0.26
N GLU A 422 -0.44 33.86 0.52
CA GLU A 422 -1.83 34.00 0.07
C GLU A 422 -1.94 34.99 -1.09
N LYS A 423 -1.25 36.14 -1.01
CA LYS A 423 -1.23 37.14 -2.08
C LYS A 423 -0.50 36.66 -3.34
N LEU A 424 0.59 35.91 -3.18
CA LEU A 424 1.26 35.25 -4.30
C LEU A 424 0.33 34.24 -4.97
N ALA A 425 -0.38 33.42 -4.18
CA ALA A 425 -1.31 32.42 -4.69
C ALA A 425 -2.52 33.07 -5.40
N GLU A 426 -3.04 34.19 -4.89
CA GLU A 426 -4.09 34.96 -5.55
C GLU A 426 -3.62 35.49 -6.92
N HIS A 427 -2.41 36.07 -6.97
CA HIS A 427 -1.80 36.55 -8.22
C HIS A 427 -1.58 35.39 -9.21
N ALA A 428 -0.99 34.28 -8.75
CA ALA A 428 -0.78 33.07 -9.54
C ALA A 428 -2.10 32.54 -10.13
N GLY A 429 -3.15 32.43 -9.32
CA GLY A 429 -4.47 31.98 -9.77
C GLY A 429 -5.11 32.92 -10.81
N ARG A 430 -4.97 34.25 -10.63
CA ARG A 430 -5.51 35.27 -11.56
C ARG A 430 -4.88 35.19 -12.94
N TYR A 431 -3.58 34.97 -13.00
CA TYR A 431 -2.80 34.98 -14.25
C TYR A 431 -2.43 33.58 -14.76
N LYS A 432 -2.88 32.51 -14.09
CA LYS A 432 -2.58 31.11 -14.41
C LYS A 432 -1.07 30.80 -14.43
N LEU A 433 -0.35 31.38 -13.47
CA LEU A 433 1.08 31.20 -13.25
C LEU A 433 1.33 30.13 -12.18
N SER A 434 2.52 29.52 -12.18
CA SER A 434 3.05 28.82 -11.00
C SER A 434 3.38 29.82 -9.89
N LEU A 435 3.52 29.33 -8.65
CA LEU A 435 3.90 30.21 -7.54
C LEU A 435 5.29 30.82 -7.72
N LEU A 436 6.22 30.12 -8.37
CA LEU A 436 7.55 30.66 -8.67
C LEU A 436 7.49 31.75 -9.72
N GLU A 437 6.69 31.59 -10.77
CA GLU A 437 6.46 32.64 -11.76
C GLU A 437 5.81 33.87 -11.10
N ALA A 438 4.82 33.69 -10.25
CA ALA A 438 4.21 34.78 -9.47
C ALA A 438 5.22 35.43 -8.52
N ALA A 439 6.13 34.66 -7.91
CA ALA A 439 7.20 35.18 -7.07
C ALA A 439 8.19 36.04 -7.86
N ARG A 440 8.49 35.71 -9.12
CA ARG A 440 9.29 36.56 -10.03
C ARG A 440 8.63 37.90 -10.30
N GLU A 441 7.31 37.94 -10.33
CA GLU A 441 6.51 39.14 -10.53
C GLU A 441 6.18 39.88 -9.19
N SER A 442 6.80 39.49 -8.07
CA SER A 442 6.49 40.02 -6.72
C SER A 442 6.53 41.55 -6.63
N GLY A 443 7.35 42.23 -7.45
CA GLY A 443 7.41 43.70 -7.54
C GLY A 443 6.21 44.32 -8.24
N LEU A 444 5.41 43.55 -9.00
CA LEU A 444 4.20 44.01 -9.73
C LEU A 444 2.93 43.76 -8.94
N ILE A 445 2.97 43.03 -7.83
CA ILE A 445 1.81 42.70 -7.00
C ILE A 445 1.53 43.85 -6.05
N GLU A 446 0.57 44.70 -6.38
CA GLU A 446 0.20 45.88 -5.61
C GLU A 446 -0.19 45.59 -4.15
N SER A 447 -0.77 44.39 -3.89
CA SER A 447 -1.18 43.98 -2.55
C SER A 447 0.01 43.60 -1.65
N LEU A 448 1.22 43.36 -2.19
CA LEU A 448 2.44 43.08 -1.44
C LEU A 448 3.10 44.38 -0.97
N ASN A 449 3.45 44.44 0.33
CA ASN A 449 4.27 45.54 0.80
C ASN A 449 5.73 45.38 0.29
N LYS A 450 6.45 46.50 0.20
CA LYS A 450 7.82 46.54 -0.34
C LYS A 450 8.79 45.58 0.37
N ARG A 451 8.65 45.39 1.71
CA ARG A 451 9.49 44.49 2.49
C ARG A 451 9.26 43.03 2.09
N ALA A 452 8.01 42.62 1.94
CA ALA A 452 7.63 41.27 1.51
C ALA A 452 8.09 41.02 0.06
N ALA A 453 7.86 41.97 -0.84
CA ALA A 453 8.31 41.86 -2.23
C ALA A 453 9.84 41.69 -2.34
N VAL A 454 10.64 42.43 -1.55
CA VAL A 454 12.10 42.28 -1.49
C VAL A 454 12.51 40.92 -0.92
N ALA A 455 11.82 40.41 0.10
CA ALA A 455 12.10 39.09 0.68
C ALA A 455 11.84 37.96 -0.34
N VAL A 456 10.73 38.04 -1.09
CA VAL A 456 10.40 37.10 -2.16
C VAL A 456 11.43 37.21 -3.31
N ALA A 457 11.79 38.41 -3.73
CA ALA A 457 12.80 38.61 -4.79
C ALA A 457 14.19 38.03 -4.39
N LYS A 458 14.58 38.15 -3.12
CA LYS A 458 15.80 37.51 -2.61
C LYS A 458 15.74 35.98 -2.69
N PHE A 459 14.58 35.40 -2.38
CA PHE A 459 14.39 33.94 -2.52
C PHE A 459 14.48 33.54 -4.01
N VAL A 460 13.85 34.29 -4.91
CA VAL A 460 13.93 34.01 -6.37
C VAL A 460 15.39 34.08 -6.84
N ALA A 461 16.14 35.09 -6.40
CA ALA A 461 17.57 35.20 -6.74
C ALA A 461 18.42 34.04 -6.16
N LEU A 462 18.08 33.52 -4.99
CA LEU A 462 18.70 32.31 -4.42
C LEU A 462 18.37 31.09 -5.29
N TYR A 463 17.11 30.91 -5.64
CA TYR A 463 16.67 29.82 -6.53
C TYR A 463 17.40 29.87 -7.88
N ASP A 464 17.50 31.05 -8.51
CA ASP A 464 18.18 31.22 -9.80
C ASP A 464 19.66 30.82 -9.72
N ARG A 465 20.36 31.10 -8.60
CA ARG A 465 21.75 30.64 -8.41
C ARG A 465 21.81 29.12 -8.27
N LEU A 466 20.94 28.53 -7.46
CA LEU A 466 20.90 27.07 -7.26
C LEU A 466 20.58 26.32 -8.55
N SER A 467 19.65 26.84 -9.36
CA SER A 467 19.22 26.20 -10.61
C SER A 467 20.32 26.12 -11.70
N ILE A 468 21.37 26.95 -11.61
CA ILE A 468 22.53 26.87 -12.50
C ILE A 468 23.25 25.52 -12.39
N HIS A 469 23.19 24.91 -11.21
CA HIS A 469 23.85 23.64 -10.90
C HIS A 469 22.98 22.40 -11.17
N ALA A 470 21.80 22.55 -11.77
CA ALA A 470 20.83 21.44 -11.95
C ALA A 470 21.38 20.21 -12.71
N ALA A 471 22.42 20.38 -13.52
CA ALA A 471 23.08 19.31 -14.27
C ALA A 471 24.36 18.74 -13.58
N ALA A 472 24.72 19.26 -12.40
CA ALA A 472 25.87 18.77 -11.64
C ALA A 472 25.56 17.42 -10.96
N PRO A 473 26.57 16.70 -10.44
CA PRO A 473 26.35 15.56 -9.56
C PRO A 473 25.43 15.91 -8.39
N VAL A 474 24.61 14.96 -7.93
CA VAL A 474 23.57 15.21 -6.90
C VAL A 474 24.19 15.66 -5.59
N GLU A 475 25.34 15.06 -5.18
CA GLU A 475 26.07 15.47 -3.98
C GLU A 475 26.47 16.96 -4.08
N GLU A 476 26.95 17.42 -5.25
CA GLU A 476 27.37 18.82 -5.45
C GLU A 476 26.16 19.76 -5.39
N ILE A 477 25.03 19.41 -6.01
CA ILE A 477 23.78 20.18 -5.92
C ILE A 477 23.35 20.34 -4.46
N MET A 478 23.35 19.24 -3.68
CA MET A 478 23.01 19.27 -2.27
C MET A 478 23.98 20.14 -1.45
N GLY A 479 25.26 20.06 -1.75
CA GLY A 479 26.29 20.92 -1.15
C GLY A 479 25.98 22.41 -1.36
N HIS A 480 25.63 22.81 -2.58
CA HIS A 480 25.20 24.17 -2.90
C HIS A 480 23.89 24.54 -2.16
N VAL A 481 22.91 23.66 -2.13
CA VAL A 481 21.66 23.88 -1.38
C VAL A 481 21.97 24.17 0.09
N LEU A 482 22.75 23.33 0.75
CA LEU A 482 23.08 23.49 2.17
C LEU A 482 23.85 24.77 2.47
N ALA A 483 24.83 25.12 1.61
CA ALA A 483 25.69 26.29 1.78
C ALA A 483 24.93 27.61 1.51
N GLU A 484 24.28 27.71 0.33
CA GLU A 484 23.68 28.98 -0.10
C GLU A 484 22.36 29.32 0.60
N THR A 485 21.59 28.30 1.03
CA THR A 485 20.36 28.52 1.80
C THR A 485 20.66 28.87 3.26
N GLY A 486 21.86 28.54 3.76
CA GLY A 486 22.22 28.63 5.16
C GLY A 486 21.55 27.57 6.04
N TYR A 487 21.02 26.47 5.45
CA TYR A 487 20.27 25.43 6.18
C TYR A 487 21.18 24.70 7.18
N ARG A 488 22.41 24.36 6.77
CA ARG A 488 23.40 23.75 7.64
C ARG A 488 23.72 24.65 8.83
N GLN A 489 24.06 25.94 8.57
CA GLN A 489 24.36 26.91 9.59
C GLN A 489 23.19 27.11 10.56
N PHE A 490 21.97 27.12 10.04
CA PHE A 490 20.75 27.24 10.87
C PHE A 490 20.60 26.11 11.89
N LEU A 491 20.99 24.87 11.53
CA LEU A 491 20.97 23.72 12.44
C LEU A 491 22.18 23.73 13.39
N GLU A 492 23.37 24.11 12.91
CA GLU A 492 24.59 24.21 13.72
C GLU A 492 24.49 25.28 14.81
N ASP A 493 23.81 26.40 14.52
CA ASP A 493 23.61 27.50 15.50
C ASP A 493 22.53 27.16 16.55
N SER A 494 21.86 26.03 16.43
CA SER A 494 20.81 25.58 17.37
C SER A 494 21.47 24.82 18.55
N GLU A 495 21.04 25.15 19.76
CA GLU A 495 21.45 24.44 20.99
C GLU A 495 20.62 23.16 21.26
N ASN A 496 19.70 22.80 20.38
CA ASN A 496 18.79 21.67 20.56
C ASN A 496 19.47 20.36 20.10
N GLU A 497 19.47 19.33 20.95
CA GLU A 497 19.99 17.99 20.62
C GLU A 497 19.31 17.38 19.36
N GLU A 498 18.03 17.64 19.16
CA GLU A 498 17.31 17.19 17.96
C GLU A 498 17.91 17.76 16.65
N ASP A 499 18.48 18.98 16.68
CA ASP A 499 19.05 19.59 15.49
C ASP A 499 20.43 18.99 15.16
N GLN A 500 21.14 18.43 16.15
CA GLN A 500 22.34 17.62 15.91
C GLN A 500 22.00 16.29 15.23
N ASP A 501 20.91 15.63 15.65
CA ASP A 501 20.42 14.43 15.00
C ASP A 501 19.98 14.72 13.54
N ARG A 502 19.37 15.89 13.29
CA ARG A 502 19.01 16.34 11.93
C ARG A 502 20.25 16.54 11.05
N LEU A 503 21.33 17.10 11.59
CA LEU A 503 22.59 17.22 10.86
C LEU A 503 23.16 15.85 10.48
N ALA A 504 23.15 14.90 11.41
CA ALA A 504 23.60 13.54 11.13
C ALA A 504 22.76 12.89 10.00
N ASN A 505 21.44 13.10 9.99
CA ASN A 505 20.57 12.63 8.93
C ASN A 505 20.88 13.27 7.56
N ILE A 506 21.25 14.56 7.54
CA ILE A 506 21.66 15.26 6.30
C ILE A 506 22.99 14.69 5.78
N GLU A 507 23.95 14.38 6.66
CA GLU A 507 25.22 13.74 6.25
C GLU A 507 24.99 12.33 5.68
N GLU A 508 24.01 11.59 6.23
CA GLU A 508 23.60 10.30 5.68
C GLU A 508 23.00 10.47 4.28
N LEU A 509 22.14 11.49 4.06
CA LEU A 509 21.58 11.79 2.74
C LEU A 509 22.67 12.19 1.73
N LEU A 510 23.66 12.98 2.11
CA LEU A 510 24.82 13.32 1.27
C LEU A 510 25.63 12.08 0.90
N THR A 511 25.79 11.15 1.84
CA THR A 511 26.46 9.87 1.59
C THR A 511 25.70 9.03 0.57
N ALA A 512 24.36 8.97 0.70
CA ALA A 512 23.51 8.28 -0.28
C ALA A 512 23.59 8.94 -1.67
N ALA A 513 23.62 10.27 -1.74
CA ALA A 513 23.79 11.00 -3.01
C ALA A 513 25.15 10.69 -3.67
N ARG A 514 26.24 10.65 -2.89
CA ARG A 514 27.58 10.28 -3.39
C ARG A 514 27.59 8.86 -3.96
N GLN A 515 27.04 7.90 -3.23
CA GLN A 515 26.93 6.50 -3.67
C GLN A 515 26.11 6.40 -4.97
N PHE A 516 25.03 7.19 -5.06
CA PHE A 516 24.23 7.27 -6.26
C PHE A 516 25.06 7.80 -7.44
N ASP A 517 25.78 8.91 -7.27
CA ASP A 517 26.64 9.52 -8.31
C ASP A 517 27.73 8.57 -8.79
N GLU A 518 28.30 7.71 -7.90
CA GLU A 518 29.31 6.71 -8.24
C GLU A 518 28.76 5.57 -9.13
N THR A 519 27.47 5.30 -9.06
CA THR A 519 26.85 4.14 -9.73
C THR A 519 25.97 4.52 -10.92
N HIS A 520 25.54 5.78 -11.02
CA HIS A 520 24.61 6.25 -12.06
C HIS A 520 25.27 7.26 -12.99
N PHE A 521 25.64 6.81 -14.19
CA PHE A 521 26.22 7.62 -15.25
C PHE A 521 25.15 7.95 -16.31
N GLY A 522 24.22 8.86 -16.03
CA GLY A 522 23.12 9.21 -16.94
C GLY A 522 23.04 10.71 -17.22
N ASP A 523 22.22 11.09 -18.23
CA ASP A 523 22.09 12.48 -18.68
C ASP A 523 21.30 13.39 -17.71
N SER A 524 20.59 12.82 -16.73
CA SER A 524 19.77 13.56 -15.76
C SER A 524 19.90 12.95 -14.35
N PRO A 525 21.06 13.15 -13.66
CA PRO A 525 21.31 12.50 -12.37
C PRO A 525 20.34 12.96 -11.29
N LEU A 526 20.01 14.25 -11.23
CA LEU A 526 19.07 14.81 -10.24
C LEU A 526 17.68 14.16 -10.33
N GLU A 527 17.14 14.05 -11.55
CA GLU A 527 15.83 13.45 -11.79
C GLU A 527 15.78 11.98 -11.37
N SER A 528 16.81 11.21 -11.73
CA SER A 528 16.92 9.80 -11.42
C SER A 528 17.06 9.58 -9.89
N PHE A 529 17.80 10.42 -9.20
CA PHE A 529 17.94 10.38 -7.75
C PHE A 529 16.60 10.67 -7.04
N LEU A 530 15.89 11.71 -7.48
CA LEU A 530 14.59 12.07 -6.92
C LEU A 530 13.55 10.97 -7.15
N GLU A 531 13.59 10.31 -8.31
CA GLU A 531 12.74 9.14 -8.59
C GLU A 531 13.07 7.99 -7.63
N GLU A 532 14.36 7.70 -7.42
CA GLU A 532 14.79 6.67 -6.49
C GLU A 532 14.34 6.97 -5.06
N ALA A 533 14.55 8.19 -4.58
CA ALA A 533 14.15 8.62 -3.24
C ALA A 533 12.63 8.57 -3.01
N CYS A 534 11.82 8.83 -4.05
CA CYS A 534 10.35 8.77 -3.96
C CYS A 534 9.81 7.33 -4.02
N LEU A 535 10.48 6.41 -4.74
CA LEU A 535 10.00 5.05 -4.99
C LEU A 535 10.58 4.01 -4.01
N VAL A 536 11.14 4.44 -2.87
CA VAL A 536 11.65 3.57 -1.80
C VAL A 536 10.49 2.81 -1.12
N ASN A 537 10.70 1.51 -0.88
CA ASN A 537 9.81 0.67 -0.08
C ASN A 537 10.42 0.40 1.31
N ASP A 538 9.57 0.01 2.28
CA ASP A 538 10.02 -0.32 3.65
C ASP A 538 11.13 -1.36 3.69
N THR A 539 11.10 -2.32 2.76
CA THR A 539 12.08 -3.41 2.68
C THR A 539 13.41 -3.01 2.05
N ASP A 540 13.49 -1.88 1.37
CA ASP A 540 14.72 -1.45 0.66
C ASP A 540 15.83 -1.06 1.64
N ALA A 541 15.47 -0.57 2.85
CA ALA A 541 16.40 -0.24 3.92
C ALA A 541 16.87 -1.47 4.75
N TRP A 542 16.30 -2.67 4.51
CA TRP A 542 16.71 -3.86 5.25
C TRP A 542 18.05 -4.42 4.74
N ALA A 543 19.06 -4.42 5.62
CA ALA A 543 20.37 -4.98 5.36
C ALA A 543 20.43 -6.45 5.83
N ALA A 544 20.50 -7.38 4.86
CA ALA A 544 20.58 -8.82 5.15
C ALA A 544 21.87 -9.22 5.89
N ASP A 545 22.94 -8.45 5.70
CA ASP A 545 24.27 -8.75 6.26
C ASP A 545 24.48 -8.19 7.67
N ASP A 546 23.61 -7.32 8.15
CA ASP A 546 23.64 -6.79 9.51
C ASP A 546 23.34 -7.91 10.52
N ASP A 547 24.25 -8.10 11.49
CA ASP A 547 24.08 -9.12 12.52
C ASP A 547 23.17 -8.61 13.65
N ARG A 548 21.88 -8.40 13.32
CA ARG A 548 20.81 -7.88 14.17
C ARG A 548 19.54 -8.68 14.06
N VAL A 549 18.79 -8.78 15.17
CA VAL A 549 17.42 -9.33 15.18
C VAL A 549 16.50 -8.42 14.36
N THR A 550 15.72 -8.98 13.46
CA THR A 550 14.85 -8.21 12.57
C THR A 550 13.42 -8.13 13.13
N LEU A 551 12.91 -6.91 13.32
CA LEU A 551 11.55 -6.60 13.70
C LEU A 551 10.82 -5.99 12.52
N MET A 552 9.68 -6.58 12.09
CA MET A 552 8.92 -6.06 10.95
C MET A 552 7.44 -6.49 10.98
N THR A 553 6.63 -5.81 10.16
CA THR A 553 5.27 -6.30 9.90
C THR A 553 5.30 -7.56 9.02
N MET A 554 4.26 -8.40 9.11
CA MET A 554 4.13 -9.58 8.23
C MET A 554 4.07 -9.19 6.75
N HIS A 555 3.56 -8.01 6.40
CA HIS A 555 3.55 -7.52 5.03
C HIS A 555 4.97 -7.25 4.52
N ALA A 556 5.80 -6.62 5.33
CA ALA A 556 7.20 -6.36 4.99
C ALA A 556 8.05 -7.65 4.91
N ALA A 557 7.63 -8.72 5.57
CA ALA A 557 8.32 -10.01 5.54
C ALA A 557 8.18 -10.76 4.20
N LYS A 558 7.29 -10.32 3.31
CA LYS A 558 7.11 -10.95 2.00
C LYS A 558 8.40 -10.88 1.17
N GLY A 559 8.79 -12.02 0.58
CA GLY A 559 10.06 -12.16 -0.16
C GLY A 559 11.26 -12.54 0.70
N LEU A 560 11.22 -12.33 2.02
CA LEU A 560 12.31 -12.64 2.96
C LEU A 560 12.21 -14.04 3.53
N GLU A 561 13.28 -14.49 4.25
CA GLU A 561 13.31 -15.78 4.94
C GLU A 561 14.32 -15.74 6.08
N PHE A 562 14.01 -16.46 7.18
CA PHE A 562 14.81 -16.47 8.40
C PHE A 562 14.84 -17.86 9.01
N PRO A 563 15.97 -18.29 9.61
CA PRO A 563 16.05 -19.55 10.33
C PRO A 563 15.00 -19.67 11.44
N VAL A 564 14.78 -18.64 12.23
CA VAL A 564 13.83 -18.63 13.37
C VAL A 564 12.87 -17.46 13.25
N VAL A 565 11.57 -17.74 13.29
CA VAL A 565 10.51 -16.75 13.18
C VAL A 565 9.59 -16.80 14.39
N TYR A 566 9.34 -15.64 14.99
CA TYR A 566 8.31 -15.42 15.98
C TYR A 566 7.19 -14.59 15.34
N ILE A 567 5.95 -15.05 15.44
CA ILE A 567 4.75 -14.27 15.05
C ILE A 567 3.98 -13.98 16.32
N ILE A 568 3.95 -12.71 16.73
CA ILE A 568 3.33 -12.28 17.97
C ILE A 568 1.90 -11.76 17.77
N ALA A 569 1.15 -11.69 18.87
CA ALA A 569 -0.18 -11.10 18.89
C ALA A 569 -1.15 -11.77 17.90
N VAL A 570 -1.16 -13.12 17.87
CA VAL A 570 -2.12 -13.89 17.06
C VAL A 570 -3.49 -13.89 17.76
N GLU A 571 -4.13 -12.73 17.76
CA GLU A 571 -5.32 -12.38 18.52
C GLU A 571 -6.39 -11.80 17.61
N ASP A 572 -7.64 -12.09 17.92
CA ASP A 572 -8.78 -11.56 17.18
C ASP A 572 -8.87 -10.03 17.30
N GLY A 573 -9.08 -9.33 16.17
CA GLY A 573 -9.03 -7.88 16.07
C GLY A 573 -7.65 -7.33 15.69
N LEU A 574 -6.57 -8.11 15.91
CA LEU A 574 -5.24 -7.84 15.40
C LEU A 574 -4.92 -8.72 14.18
N LEU A 575 -5.14 -10.03 14.30
CA LEU A 575 -4.96 -11.00 13.22
C LEU A 575 -6.03 -12.11 13.34
N PRO A 576 -7.12 -12.09 12.57
CA PRO A 576 -7.46 -11.09 11.55
C PRO A 576 -7.71 -9.71 12.14
N HIS A 577 -7.42 -8.68 11.34
CA HIS A 577 -7.73 -7.30 11.71
C HIS A 577 -9.24 -7.12 11.85
N GLU A 578 -9.70 -6.30 12.83
CA GLU A 578 -11.13 -6.17 13.15
C GLU A 578 -11.99 -5.77 11.94
N ARG A 579 -11.45 -4.95 11.02
CA ARG A 579 -12.15 -4.51 9.80
C ARG A 579 -12.41 -5.62 8.79
N SER A 580 -11.64 -6.70 8.86
CA SER A 580 -11.73 -7.82 7.92
C SER A 580 -12.74 -8.89 8.33
N ARG A 581 -13.33 -8.79 9.53
CA ARG A 581 -14.21 -9.83 10.11
C ARG A 581 -15.48 -10.08 9.30
N ASP A 582 -16.10 -8.99 8.85
CA ASP A 582 -17.42 -9.05 8.19
C ASP A 582 -17.33 -9.26 6.69
N ASN A 583 -16.11 -9.27 6.13
CA ASN A 583 -15.86 -9.46 4.70
C ASN A 583 -15.09 -10.77 4.45
N PRO A 584 -15.72 -11.81 3.84
CA PRO A 584 -15.06 -13.09 3.59
C PRO A 584 -13.78 -12.99 2.75
N GLU A 585 -13.71 -12.08 1.78
CA GLU A 585 -12.56 -11.91 0.91
C GLU A 585 -11.37 -11.30 1.68
N GLN A 586 -11.65 -10.32 2.55
CA GLN A 586 -10.63 -9.73 3.44
C GLN A 586 -10.18 -10.72 4.50
N LEU A 587 -11.08 -11.55 5.02
CA LEU A 587 -10.71 -12.61 5.94
C LEU A 587 -9.78 -13.65 5.29
N GLU A 588 -10.02 -14.00 4.02
CA GLU A 588 -9.11 -14.84 3.26
C GLU A 588 -7.75 -14.15 3.03
N GLU A 589 -7.70 -12.83 2.85
CA GLU A 589 -6.45 -12.07 2.74
C GLU A 589 -5.67 -12.08 4.05
N GLU A 590 -6.31 -11.85 5.20
CA GLU A 590 -5.66 -11.95 6.51
C GLU A 590 -5.12 -13.38 6.78
N ARG A 591 -5.82 -14.43 6.30
CA ARG A 591 -5.32 -15.79 6.37
C ARG A 591 -4.10 -16.01 5.48
N ARG A 592 -4.07 -15.41 4.26
CA ARG A 592 -2.87 -15.39 3.40
C ARG A 592 -1.72 -14.64 4.09
N LEU A 593 -2.00 -13.58 4.82
CA LEU A 593 -0.98 -12.83 5.55
C LEU A 593 -0.32 -13.71 6.63
N LEU A 594 -1.10 -14.44 7.42
CA LEU A 594 -0.55 -15.39 8.38
C LEU A 594 0.20 -16.53 7.67
N PHE A 595 -0.31 -17.05 6.56
CA PHE A 595 0.38 -18.04 5.71
C PHE A 595 1.73 -17.51 5.21
N VAL A 596 1.80 -16.25 4.77
CA VAL A 596 3.06 -15.61 4.36
C VAL A 596 4.02 -15.56 5.55
N GLY A 597 3.59 -15.11 6.72
CA GLY A 597 4.43 -15.07 7.92
C GLY A 597 4.99 -16.45 8.30
N ILE A 598 4.15 -17.47 8.35
CA ILE A 598 4.54 -18.86 8.65
C ILE A 598 5.60 -19.36 7.65
N THR A 599 5.39 -19.13 6.36
CA THR A 599 6.28 -19.63 5.28
C THR A 599 7.57 -18.82 5.15
N ARG A 600 7.83 -17.85 6.03
CA ARG A 600 9.15 -17.20 6.11
C ARG A 600 10.15 -17.99 6.96
N ALA A 601 9.65 -18.87 7.83
CA ALA A 601 10.47 -19.68 8.71
C ALA A 601 11.15 -20.83 7.95
N GLN A 602 12.45 -21.02 8.20
CA GLN A 602 13.22 -22.13 7.68
C GLN A 602 13.20 -23.31 8.67
N ASP A 603 13.69 -23.11 9.90
CA ASP A 603 13.93 -24.16 10.89
C ASP A 603 12.90 -24.16 12.02
N GLN A 604 12.58 -23.00 12.58
CA GLN A 604 11.76 -22.87 13.79
C GLN A 604 10.71 -21.78 13.63
N LEU A 605 9.51 -22.08 14.13
CA LEU A 605 8.39 -21.16 14.15
C LEU A 605 7.71 -21.15 15.51
N GLN A 606 7.49 -19.97 16.06
CA GLN A 606 6.64 -19.75 17.22
C GLN A 606 5.52 -18.79 16.88
N LEU A 607 4.29 -19.17 17.23
CA LEU A 607 3.13 -18.28 17.26
C LEU A 607 2.85 -17.93 18.73
N SER A 608 2.52 -16.69 19.02
CA SER A 608 2.19 -16.31 20.40
C SER A 608 1.00 -15.38 20.50
N LEU A 609 0.39 -15.41 21.68
CA LEU A 609 -0.71 -14.54 22.07
C LEU A 609 -0.54 -14.18 23.56
N ALA A 610 -1.16 -13.07 23.98
CA ALA A 610 -1.18 -12.65 25.37
C ALA A 610 -2.61 -12.60 25.87
N THR A 611 -2.88 -13.08 27.10
CA THR A 611 -4.23 -13.04 27.71
C THR A 611 -4.71 -11.60 27.96
N ARG A 612 -3.78 -10.68 28.20
CA ARG A 612 -4.04 -9.26 28.40
C ARG A 612 -3.05 -8.43 27.63
N ARG A 613 -3.55 -7.46 26.89
CA ARG A 613 -2.73 -6.52 26.13
C ARG A 613 -3.11 -5.08 26.46
N GLU A 614 -2.11 -4.20 26.49
CA GLU A 614 -2.31 -2.77 26.62
C GLU A 614 -2.29 -2.15 25.21
N PHE A 615 -3.38 -1.52 24.84
CA PHE A 615 -3.51 -0.84 23.58
C PHE A 615 -4.05 0.58 23.82
N ARG A 616 -3.34 1.60 23.36
CA ARG A 616 -3.66 3.03 23.57
C ARG A 616 -3.90 3.40 25.04
N GLY A 617 -3.08 2.84 25.95
CA GLY A 617 -3.19 3.11 27.39
C GLY A 617 -4.34 2.39 28.10
N GLN A 618 -5.10 1.54 27.40
CA GLN A 618 -6.15 0.72 27.99
C GLN A 618 -5.73 -0.75 28.04
N ARG A 619 -5.85 -1.37 29.21
CA ARG A 619 -5.66 -2.82 29.37
C ARG A 619 -6.93 -3.56 29.00
N ARG A 620 -6.82 -4.49 28.06
CA ARG A 620 -7.93 -5.31 27.58
C ARG A 620 -7.58 -6.79 27.65
N TYR A 621 -8.60 -7.62 27.89
CA TYR A 621 -8.48 -9.05 27.63
C TYR A 621 -8.56 -9.28 26.14
N THR A 622 -7.72 -10.18 25.66
CA THR A 622 -7.65 -10.54 24.25
C THR A 622 -8.47 -11.81 23.99
N VAL A 623 -8.90 -11.97 22.76
CA VAL A 623 -9.52 -13.21 22.28
C VAL A 623 -8.51 -13.88 21.33
N PRO A 624 -8.22 -15.20 21.51
CA PRO A 624 -7.36 -15.90 20.56
C PRO A 624 -7.89 -15.81 19.14
N SER A 625 -6.99 -15.63 18.16
CA SER A 625 -7.35 -15.60 16.75
C SER A 625 -8.14 -16.85 16.32
N GLN A 626 -9.20 -16.67 15.54
CA GLN A 626 -9.91 -17.77 14.91
C GLN A 626 -8.99 -18.67 14.07
N PHE A 627 -7.94 -18.11 13.47
CA PHE A 627 -6.96 -18.85 12.67
C PHE A 627 -6.23 -19.93 13.48
N LEU A 628 -6.09 -19.76 14.79
CA LEU A 628 -5.50 -20.78 15.66
C LEU A 628 -6.34 -22.06 15.73
N MET A 629 -7.65 -21.99 15.47
CA MET A 629 -8.52 -23.18 15.38
C MET A 629 -8.37 -23.91 14.04
N GLU A 630 -7.84 -23.23 13.03
CA GLU A 630 -7.59 -23.76 11.69
C GLU A 630 -6.20 -24.42 11.57
N LEU A 631 -5.40 -24.45 12.65
CA LEU A 631 -4.07 -25.05 12.63
C LEU A 631 -4.10 -26.52 13.08
N PRO A 632 -3.25 -27.40 12.47
CA PRO A 632 -3.21 -28.83 12.79
C PRO A 632 -2.50 -29.07 14.13
N ARG A 633 -3.26 -29.39 15.16
CA ARG A 633 -2.75 -29.60 16.53
C ARG A 633 -1.65 -30.65 16.64
N ALA A 634 -1.65 -31.65 15.76
CA ALA A 634 -0.64 -32.72 15.73
C ALA A 634 0.78 -32.22 15.40
N GLU A 635 0.90 -31.08 14.72
CA GLU A 635 2.17 -30.48 14.32
C GLU A 635 2.65 -29.41 15.30
N MET A 636 1.88 -29.17 16.38
CA MET A 636 2.10 -28.05 17.29
C MET A 636 2.40 -28.51 18.69
N GLU A 637 3.18 -27.69 19.40
CA GLU A 637 3.41 -27.77 20.84
C GLU A 637 2.81 -26.56 21.52
N ALA A 638 1.75 -26.78 22.32
CA ALA A 638 1.11 -25.70 23.07
C ALA A 638 1.78 -25.52 24.44
N ILE A 639 2.23 -24.29 24.73
CA ILE A 639 2.93 -23.90 25.96
C ILE A 639 2.13 -22.80 26.66
N GLY A 640 1.95 -22.91 27.98
CA GLY A 640 1.14 -22.00 28.81
C GLY A 640 -0.31 -22.48 28.97
N ALA A 641 -1.04 -21.83 29.85
CA ALA A 641 -2.42 -22.20 30.12
C ALA A 641 -3.30 -21.98 28.90
N THR A 642 -3.58 -23.03 28.15
CA THR A 642 -4.72 -23.03 27.24
C THR A 642 -5.97 -23.02 28.10
N PRO A 643 -6.91 -22.09 27.91
CA PRO A 643 -8.23 -22.23 28.52
C PRO A 643 -8.99 -23.34 27.79
N ALA A 644 -8.63 -24.59 28.07
CA ALA A 644 -9.45 -25.72 27.73
C ALA A 644 -10.41 -25.90 28.88
N SER A 645 -11.69 -25.68 28.65
CA SER A 645 -12.83 -26.01 29.54
C SER A 645 -13.40 -24.92 30.45
N GLN A 646 -13.62 -23.72 30.00
CA GLN A 646 -14.78 -22.95 30.47
C GLN A 646 -15.63 -22.49 29.29
N PRO A 647 -16.97 -22.69 29.32
CA PRO A 647 -17.86 -22.07 28.33
C PRO A 647 -17.73 -20.55 28.46
N TRP A 648 -17.46 -19.86 27.38
CA TRP A 648 -17.38 -18.41 27.32
C TRP A 648 -18.80 -17.83 27.54
N GLU A 649 -19.13 -17.46 28.77
CA GLU A 649 -20.19 -16.48 28.98
C GLU A 649 -19.60 -15.12 28.62
N VAL A 650 -19.89 -14.68 27.39
CA VAL A 650 -19.55 -13.34 26.89
C VAL A 650 -20.59 -12.39 27.47
N GLU A 651 -20.32 -11.82 28.65
CA GLU A 651 -20.98 -10.55 29.00
C GLU A 651 -20.35 -9.44 28.11
N GLY A 652 -21.20 -8.91 27.22
CA GLY A 652 -20.82 -7.91 26.24
C GLY A 652 -20.38 -6.59 26.86
N TYR A 653 -19.20 -6.15 26.47
CA TYR A 653 -18.81 -4.75 26.46
C TYR A 653 -18.06 -4.45 25.17
N TYR A 654 -18.82 -4.16 24.13
CA TYR A 654 -18.29 -3.43 22.97
C TYR A 654 -18.75 -1.99 23.10
N SER A 655 -17.84 -1.09 23.45
CA SER A 655 -18.05 0.34 23.30
C SER A 655 -17.15 0.83 22.18
N ASP A 656 -17.80 1.48 21.22
CA ASP A 656 -17.22 2.15 20.07
C ASP A 656 -15.99 2.99 20.44
N VAL A 657 -14.84 2.62 19.90
CA VAL A 657 -13.66 3.47 19.87
C VAL A 657 -13.17 3.50 18.42
N GLU A 658 -13.42 4.63 17.79
CA GLU A 658 -12.80 4.96 16.49
C GLU A 658 -11.27 4.84 16.60
N MET A 659 -10.69 3.85 15.93
CA MET A 659 -9.25 3.73 15.78
C MET A 659 -8.80 4.56 14.58
N LEU A 660 -8.25 5.71 14.85
CA LEU A 660 -7.39 6.40 13.88
C LEU A 660 -5.99 5.80 14.02
N ALA A 661 -5.62 4.90 13.14
CA ALA A 661 -4.23 4.52 12.96
C ALA A 661 -3.53 5.61 12.15
N GLU A 662 -2.40 6.11 12.63
CA GLU A 662 -1.65 7.17 11.94
C GLU A 662 -1.07 6.73 10.59
N ASP A 663 -1.12 5.43 10.22
CA ASP A 663 -0.54 4.90 8.97
C ASP A 663 -1.46 3.96 8.16
N GLU A 664 -2.74 3.78 8.52
CA GLU A 664 -3.63 2.91 7.75
C GLU A 664 -4.83 3.67 7.20
N ILE A 665 -4.87 3.76 5.88
CA ILE A 665 -5.97 4.32 5.10
C ILE A 665 -7.22 3.46 5.31
N PRO A 666 -8.38 4.04 5.71
CA PRO A 666 -9.62 3.27 5.86
C PRO A 666 -10.19 2.90 4.49
N TRP A 667 -10.16 1.62 4.16
CA TRP A 667 -10.86 1.05 3.01
C TRP A 667 -12.20 0.48 3.47
N GLU A 668 -13.28 1.17 3.21
CA GLU A 668 -14.61 0.57 3.23
C GLU A 668 -14.83 -0.12 1.87
N HIS A 669 -14.68 -1.44 1.85
CA HIS A 669 -14.88 -2.28 0.65
C HIS A 669 -16.35 -2.55 0.31
N ASP A 670 -17.31 -1.90 0.96
CA ASP A 670 -18.71 -2.03 0.57
C ASP A 670 -19.05 -1.40 -0.79
N ASP A 671 -18.05 -0.84 -1.48
CA ASP A 671 -18.18 -0.12 -2.73
C ASP A 671 -17.52 -0.78 -3.95
N ALA A 672 -17.20 -2.07 -3.92
CA ALA A 672 -16.77 -2.76 -5.13
C ALA A 672 -17.92 -2.79 -6.14
N PRO A 673 -17.76 -2.25 -7.36
CA PRO A 673 -18.77 -2.41 -8.39
C PRO A 673 -18.82 -3.89 -8.81
N GLU A 674 -20.02 -4.44 -8.98
CA GLU A 674 -20.18 -5.65 -9.78
C GLU A 674 -19.42 -5.48 -11.10
N GLU A 675 -18.67 -6.52 -11.49
CA GLU A 675 -17.83 -6.56 -12.68
C GLU A 675 -18.53 -5.95 -13.90
N VAL A 676 -18.08 -4.79 -14.35
CA VAL A 676 -18.40 -4.30 -15.69
C VAL A 676 -17.48 -5.01 -16.66
N ARG A 677 -17.95 -6.10 -17.24
CA ARG A 677 -17.27 -6.75 -18.36
C ARG A 677 -17.22 -5.80 -19.55
N PRO A 678 -16.09 -5.60 -20.22
CA PRO A 678 -16.03 -4.86 -21.46
C PRO A 678 -16.76 -5.66 -22.54
N THR A 679 -17.94 -5.23 -22.92
CA THR A 679 -18.63 -5.72 -24.11
C THR A 679 -17.97 -5.15 -25.34
N THR A 680 -17.30 -5.99 -26.11
CA THR A 680 -16.89 -5.69 -27.50
C THR A 680 -18.14 -5.52 -28.34
N THR A 681 -18.50 -4.30 -28.67
CA THR A 681 -19.55 -3.99 -29.63
C THR A 681 -18.99 -3.84 -31.02
N SER A 682 -19.21 -4.83 -31.88
CA SER A 682 -19.22 -4.62 -33.31
C SER A 682 -20.60 -4.12 -33.70
N ALA A 683 -20.68 -2.93 -34.26
CA ALA A 683 -21.93 -2.29 -34.67
C ALA A 683 -22.43 -2.82 -36.00
N ARG A 684 -23.73 -3.18 -36.08
CA ARG A 684 -24.59 -2.93 -37.24
C ARG A 684 -26.02 -2.69 -36.78
N PRO A 685 -26.73 -1.70 -37.35
CA PRO A 685 -28.05 -1.31 -36.88
C PRO A 685 -29.16 -2.18 -37.46
N ARG A 686 -30.09 -2.60 -36.64
CA ARG A 686 -31.41 -3.05 -37.07
C ARG A 686 -32.47 -2.51 -36.13
N THR A 687 -33.29 -1.63 -36.65
CA THR A 687 -34.53 -1.15 -36.05
C THR A 687 -35.52 -2.29 -35.93
N THR A 688 -35.99 -2.62 -34.73
CA THR A 688 -37.29 -3.22 -34.45
C THR A 688 -37.73 -2.79 -33.06
N SER A 689 -38.97 -2.30 -32.99
CA SER A 689 -39.68 -1.91 -31.80
C SER A 689 -39.89 -3.09 -30.87
N PHE A 690 -39.52 -2.94 -29.58
CA PHE A 690 -39.87 -3.89 -28.53
C PHE A 690 -40.69 -3.23 -27.43
N ALA A 691 -41.68 -4.00 -26.98
CA ALA A 691 -42.52 -3.72 -25.82
C ALA A 691 -41.68 -3.58 -24.55
N PRO A 692 -42.12 -2.85 -23.54
CA PRO A 692 -41.34 -2.61 -22.33
C PRO A 692 -41.13 -3.92 -21.56
N LEU A 693 -39.86 -4.21 -21.24
CA LEU A 693 -39.48 -5.32 -20.39
C LEU A 693 -39.87 -5.00 -18.94
N THR A 694 -40.68 -5.85 -18.36
CA THR A 694 -41.02 -5.87 -16.92
C THR A 694 -39.80 -6.30 -16.14
N THR A 695 -39.37 -5.52 -15.15
CA THR A 695 -38.25 -5.84 -14.28
C THR A 695 -38.66 -6.83 -13.18
N ALA A 696 -37.71 -7.56 -12.61
CA ALA A 696 -37.97 -8.48 -11.48
C ALA A 696 -38.63 -7.78 -10.28
N ALA A 697 -38.48 -6.46 -10.14
CA ALA A 697 -39.19 -5.63 -9.14
C ALA A 697 -40.68 -5.49 -9.44
N ASP A 698 -41.10 -5.60 -10.71
CA ASP A 698 -42.53 -5.57 -11.11
C ASP A 698 -43.23 -6.93 -10.91
N LEU A 699 -42.44 -8.01 -10.79
CA LEU A 699 -42.96 -9.38 -10.51
C LEU A 699 -43.06 -9.65 -8.99
N ALA A 700 -42.31 -8.94 -8.15
CA ALA A 700 -42.49 -8.94 -6.68
C ALA A 700 -43.59 -7.96 -6.30
N GLY A 701 -44.79 -8.24 -6.80
CA GLY A 701 -45.91 -7.39 -6.67
C GLY A 701 -46.32 -7.03 -5.26
N LYS A 702 -46.56 -5.73 -5.12
CA LYS A 702 -47.59 -5.14 -4.25
C LYS A 702 -47.42 -5.40 -2.75
N ASP A 703 -46.83 -4.43 -2.08
CA ASP A 703 -47.28 -3.79 -0.86
C ASP A 703 -46.14 -3.15 -0.07
N THR A 704 -45.50 -2.11 -0.62
CA THR A 704 -44.87 -1.10 0.19
C THR A 704 -45.10 0.27 -0.42
N ALA A 705 -46.37 0.72 -0.36
CA ALA A 705 -46.62 2.16 -0.36
C ALA A 705 -45.85 2.77 0.79
N ALA A 706 -44.93 3.70 0.50
CA ALA A 706 -44.23 4.49 1.51
C ALA A 706 -45.27 5.22 2.36
N ARG A 707 -45.57 4.66 3.54
CA ARG A 707 -46.42 5.32 4.52
C ARG A 707 -45.63 6.49 5.11
N PRO A 708 -46.22 7.69 5.31
CA PRO A 708 -45.54 8.88 5.76
C PRO A 708 -44.78 8.61 7.08
N ALA A 709 -43.55 9.14 7.19
CA ALA A 709 -42.74 9.06 8.38
C ALA A 709 -43.46 9.73 9.55
N VAL A 710 -43.52 9.07 10.70
CA VAL A 710 -44.14 9.60 11.90
C VAL A 710 -43.25 10.71 12.46
N PRO A 711 -43.74 11.95 12.68
CA PRO A 711 -42.90 13.03 13.19
C PRO A 711 -42.35 12.69 14.57
N PRO A 712 -41.10 13.07 14.90
CA PRO A 712 -40.46 12.75 16.19
C PRO A 712 -41.22 13.21 17.43
N GLU A 713 -42.08 14.22 17.29
CA GLU A 713 -42.92 14.78 18.35
C GLU A 713 -44.09 13.85 18.74
N ALA A 714 -44.49 12.94 17.86
CA ALA A 714 -45.58 12.00 18.12
C ALA A 714 -45.18 10.87 19.11
N PHE A 715 -43.91 10.74 19.41
CA PHE A 715 -43.41 9.71 20.35
C PHE A 715 -43.37 10.31 21.78
N VAL A 716 -44.09 9.71 22.69
CA VAL A 716 -44.16 10.09 24.11
C VAL A 716 -43.60 8.99 25.00
N GLN A 717 -43.02 9.37 26.15
CA GLN A 717 -42.52 8.40 27.10
C GLN A 717 -43.66 7.55 27.64
N GLY A 718 -43.45 6.25 27.73
CA GLY A 718 -44.47 5.28 28.13
C GLY A 718 -45.32 4.73 26.97
N ALA A 719 -45.23 5.28 25.78
CA ALA A 719 -45.96 4.77 24.62
C ALA A 719 -45.42 3.39 24.17
N VAL A 720 -46.33 2.55 23.67
CA VAL A 720 -45.99 1.25 23.05
C VAL A 720 -45.66 1.53 21.58
N VAL A 721 -44.53 0.99 21.12
CA VAL A 721 -44.05 1.09 19.75
C VAL A 721 -43.77 -0.27 19.17
N GLN A 722 -43.84 -0.36 17.84
CA GLN A 722 -43.47 -1.54 17.09
C GLN A 722 -42.23 -1.27 16.26
N HIS A 723 -41.27 -2.18 16.33
CA HIS A 723 -40.09 -2.22 15.44
C HIS A 723 -40.17 -3.43 14.53
N PRO A 724 -39.84 -3.32 13.23
CA PRO A 724 -39.94 -4.45 12.30
C PRO A 724 -39.12 -5.67 12.72
N GLU A 725 -37.95 -5.47 13.31
CA GLU A 725 -37.00 -6.52 13.72
C GLU A 725 -37.18 -6.93 15.18
N TYR A 726 -37.36 -5.98 16.12
CA TYR A 726 -37.40 -6.26 17.57
C TYR A 726 -38.80 -6.44 18.12
N GLY A 727 -39.85 -6.28 17.31
CA GLY A 727 -41.23 -6.47 17.72
C GLY A 727 -41.77 -5.31 18.60
N LEU A 728 -42.62 -5.66 19.56
CA LEU A 728 -43.26 -4.68 20.46
C LEU A 728 -42.31 -4.23 21.57
N GLY A 729 -42.25 -2.92 21.81
CA GLY A 729 -41.46 -2.33 22.88
C GLY A 729 -42.17 -1.11 23.51
N LYS A 730 -41.72 -0.70 24.69
CA LYS A 730 -42.22 0.49 25.41
C LYS A 730 -41.14 1.54 25.52
N ILE A 731 -41.44 2.79 25.18
CA ILE A 731 -40.50 3.89 25.34
C ILE A 731 -40.27 4.18 26.83
N VAL A 732 -39.04 3.92 27.29
CA VAL A 732 -38.65 4.12 28.71
C VAL A 732 -38.04 5.51 28.94
N ALA A 733 -37.37 6.08 27.93
CA ALA A 733 -36.80 7.42 28.04
C ALA A 733 -36.80 8.13 26.69
N LEU A 734 -36.88 9.45 26.74
CA LEU A 734 -36.74 10.36 25.58
C LEU A 734 -35.65 11.38 25.90
N SER A 735 -34.81 11.69 24.90
CA SER A 735 -33.74 12.68 25.01
C SER A 735 -33.60 13.50 23.72
N GLY A 736 -33.12 14.75 23.81
CA GLY A 736 -32.95 15.63 22.67
C GLY A 736 -34.25 16.25 22.15
N SER A 737 -34.19 17.09 21.08
CA SER A 737 -35.33 17.78 20.45
C SER A 737 -35.16 17.83 18.94
N GLY A 738 -36.28 18.01 18.20
CA GLY A 738 -36.31 18.09 16.74
C GLY A 738 -35.72 16.82 16.06
N LEU A 739 -34.91 17.00 15.04
CA LEU A 739 -34.32 15.89 14.28
C LEU A 739 -33.33 15.01 15.09
N ARG A 740 -32.83 15.50 16.22
CA ARG A 740 -31.93 14.76 17.13
C ARG A 740 -32.67 14.11 18.30
N ARG A 741 -33.99 14.13 18.31
CA ARG A 741 -34.79 13.49 19.36
C ARG A 741 -34.64 11.99 19.30
N ALA A 742 -34.26 11.37 20.42
CA ALA A 742 -34.01 9.95 20.54
C ALA A 742 -34.90 9.31 21.62
N ALA A 743 -35.37 8.09 21.37
CA ALA A 743 -36.12 7.27 22.30
C ALA A 743 -35.33 6.03 22.70
N THR A 744 -35.29 5.72 23.99
CA THR A 744 -34.88 4.40 24.51
C THR A 744 -36.11 3.53 24.61
N VAL A 745 -36.13 2.37 24.01
CA VAL A 745 -37.25 1.44 23.93
C VAL A 745 -36.85 0.12 24.55
N ALA A 746 -37.62 -0.33 25.54
CA ALA A 746 -37.51 -1.66 26.12
C ALA A 746 -38.42 -2.62 25.36
N PHE A 747 -37.85 -3.65 24.72
CA PHE A 747 -38.59 -4.60 23.87
C PHE A 747 -39.06 -5.84 24.67
N ALA A 748 -40.31 -6.27 24.39
CA ALA A 748 -40.87 -7.46 25.01
C ALA A 748 -40.27 -8.78 24.50
N SER A 749 -39.56 -8.75 23.40
CA SER A 749 -38.91 -9.91 22.77
C SER A 749 -37.62 -10.39 23.45
N GLY A 750 -37.25 -9.79 24.58
CA GLY A 750 -35.96 -10.10 25.26
C GLY A 750 -34.75 -9.40 24.62
N ALA A 751 -34.93 -8.54 23.61
CA ALA A 751 -33.88 -7.80 22.99
C ALA A 751 -33.28 -6.64 23.84
N GLY A 752 -33.76 -6.49 25.07
CA GLY A 752 -33.29 -5.46 26.01
C GLY A 752 -33.74 -4.04 25.63
N GLU A 753 -33.07 -3.05 26.20
CA GLU A 753 -33.30 -1.62 25.90
C GLU A 753 -32.41 -1.18 24.75
N LYS A 754 -33.01 -0.52 23.73
CA LYS A 754 -32.28 0.03 22.56
C LYS A 754 -32.65 1.48 22.35
N LYS A 755 -31.68 2.31 21.93
CA LYS A 755 -31.83 3.74 21.68
C LYS A 755 -31.94 4.00 20.18
N PHE A 756 -32.96 4.74 19.77
CA PHE A 756 -33.26 5.09 18.36
C PHE A 756 -33.36 6.60 18.19
N ILE A 757 -32.77 7.15 17.11
CA ILE A 757 -33.03 8.52 16.67
C ILE A 757 -34.35 8.50 15.90
N LEU A 758 -35.37 9.19 16.43
CA LEU A 758 -36.75 9.06 15.96
C LEU A 758 -36.97 9.55 14.53
N ALA A 759 -36.19 10.50 14.06
CA ALA A 759 -36.31 11.05 12.71
C ALA A 759 -35.99 10.00 11.61
N ASN A 760 -35.09 9.05 11.90
CA ASN A 760 -34.65 8.03 10.94
C ASN A 760 -35.01 6.60 11.38
N SER A 761 -35.86 6.46 12.42
CA SER A 761 -36.19 5.18 13.03
C SER A 761 -37.39 4.51 12.36
N PRO A 762 -37.38 3.18 12.17
CA PRO A 762 -38.54 2.42 11.69
C PRO A 762 -39.60 2.20 12.79
N LEU A 763 -39.43 2.82 13.97
CA LEU A 763 -40.40 2.73 15.08
C LEU A 763 -41.76 3.34 14.71
N ARG A 764 -42.83 2.66 15.14
CA ARG A 764 -44.21 3.14 14.95
C ARG A 764 -44.96 3.11 16.28
N PRO A 765 -45.57 4.23 16.70
CA PRO A 765 -46.39 4.23 17.88
C PRO A 765 -47.68 3.44 17.63
N ILE A 766 -48.03 2.58 18.56
CA ILE A 766 -49.31 1.85 18.55
C ILE A 766 -50.29 2.62 19.42
N LYS A 767 -51.40 3.05 18.85
CA LYS A 767 -52.51 3.58 19.60
C LYS A 767 -53.18 2.42 20.33
N VAL A 768 -53.02 2.36 21.65
CA VAL A 768 -53.84 1.51 22.49
C VAL A 768 -55.20 2.16 22.58
N SER A 769 -56.20 1.56 21.94
CA SER A 769 -57.60 2.01 22.00
C SER A 769 -58.18 1.78 23.36
#